data_f38a759faf1be19731fb4917ee5ea6ca
#
_entry.id   f38a759faf1be19731fb4917ee5ea6ca
#
_cell.length_a   1.000
_cell.length_b   1.000
_cell.length_c   1.000
_cell.angle_alpha   90.00
_cell.angle_beta   90.00
_cell.angle_gamma   90.00
#
_symmetry.space_group_name_H-M   'P 1'
#
loop_
_entity.id
_entity.type
_entity.pdbx_description
1 polymer ?
#
loop_
_entity_poly.entity_id
_entity_poly.type
_entity_poly.pdbx_seq_one_letter_code
_entity_poly.pdbx_strand_id
1 'polypeptide(L)'
;MKTILLFTASICLASIHCLSQSNVRAWYADGQVFVVWKINLPIEATYAIYASPAPFTNTANAVLVGRPFALEYLGFGLKDNLADSTATFNIPDGQGANYQLAINEGLFVFTPHQAGSLYFAVTKWGDSTVTPGQNSTATAVPFLYDPAGDPVECHLQRIFPSPFAPGFTCFAYCMWADGRQNHWEGRPDFPIMANAAKNGMPGLFLVSAPNNLDTTQAFPLSVWLHGGGGIARQSLAGSRREVNINPAKGILVAHDDKMYGYRGATPPHTDQPTWHFGWAKNYDPFTPNVLLTADTVVNYTQRRYLWVDNWLAKNFNIDANRINIHGHSMGSAGALGLAKAYPQHYGSATIFNTGCAGPEDNANTIYVFGFKTDNFPTNLKNRKNEFVRFLDLWDLYTNCSPARDLPLIKHWHGKQDDNGTMRWSPIVIENFRICDSIGTGIQNYWSERPHGMDMAPAFNDHWIQDIPPAQQTASDNVSFAEARYRSDASFPAFFNHRLDTKNNDPGTGLIGINNGDGDNWGAWGGYHRWENVTETPQAWQATVWLESNAVFPNDNCPEDFLTADLAIRRPQVFLPATGQMISWKAEDLTTGNILQNGVAQVQADNLTVIPQVAIFKESIRKVRITVINGIIPTAEAATADALLRIFPNPTAGAIFMEKDWRSARILDLNGVEVKCLTELPLEQVLDVSILPDGLYFLEILTAGRERKVGKFVKM
;
A
#
# COMPACT_ATOMS: atom_id res chain seq x y z
N MET A 1 20.76 -10.02 92.16
CA MET A 1 19.88 -10.90 91.39
C MET A 1 18.87 -10.02 90.67
N LYS A 2 19.01 -9.87 89.35
CA LYS A 2 18.08 -9.10 88.50
C LYS A 2 17.38 -10.12 87.57
N THR A 3 16.11 -10.26 87.82
CA THR A 3 15.25 -11.12 87.04
C THR A 3 14.87 -10.38 85.74
N ILE A 4 15.22 -10.97 84.52
CA ILE A 4 14.85 -10.46 83.25
C ILE A 4 13.56 -11.20 82.83
N LEU A 5 12.44 -10.48 82.68
CA LEU A 5 11.21 -10.99 82.04
C LEU A 5 11.34 -10.90 80.53
N LEU A 6 11.31 -12.00 79.87
CA LEU A 6 11.14 -12.09 78.36
C LEU A 6 9.66 -11.95 78.05
N PHE A 7 9.29 -10.88 77.33
CA PHE A 7 8.00 -10.80 76.66
C PHE A 7 8.16 -11.34 75.24
N THR A 8 7.57 -12.47 74.92
CA THR A 8 7.38 -12.96 73.57
C THR A 8 6.14 -12.32 72.98
N ALA A 9 6.34 -11.34 72.10
CA ALA A 9 5.28 -10.78 71.24
C ALA A 9 5.10 -11.70 70.02
N SER A 10 4.01 -12.47 70.01
CA SER A 10 3.54 -13.17 68.79
C SER A 10 3.01 -12.10 67.80
N ILE A 11 3.78 -11.80 66.81
CA ILE A 11 3.30 -11.02 65.64
C ILE A 11 2.51 -11.97 64.76
N CYS A 12 1.18 -11.94 64.81
CA CYS A 12 0.29 -12.47 63.77
C CYS A 12 0.51 -11.63 62.50
N LEU A 13 1.33 -12.13 61.59
CA LEU A 13 1.37 -11.66 60.23
C LEU A 13 0.05 -12.11 59.57
N ALA A 14 -1.00 -11.30 59.67
CA ALA A 14 -2.10 -11.35 58.78
C ALA A 14 -1.58 -11.06 57.36
N SER A 15 -1.49 -12.08 56.55
CA SER A 15 -1.26 -11.93 55.11
C SER A 15 -2.40 -11.05 54.56
N ILE A 16 -2.18 -9.76 54.44
CA ILE A 16 -3.07 -8.93 53.65
C ILE A 16 -2.87 -9.37 52.21
N HIS A 17 -3.73 -10.30 51.77
CA HIS A 17 -3.89 -10.55 50.35
C HIS A 17 -4.46 -9.26 49.76
N CYS A 18 -3.57 -8.38 49.33
CA CYS A 18 -3.97 -7.22 48.53
C CYS A 18 -4.52 -7.79 47.23
N LEU A 19 -5.85 -7.80 47.11
CA LEU A 19 -6.49 -8.16 45.84
C LEU A 19 -5.91 -7.21 44.81
N SER A 20 -5.32 -7.79 43.78
CA SER A 20 -4.59 -7.05 42.73
C SER A 20 -5.48 -6.14 41.87
N GLN A 21 -6.79 -6.31 41.95
CA GLN A 21 -7.81 -5.53 41.27
C GLN A 21 -9.12 -5.58 42.05
N SER A 22 -9.96 -4.58 41.88
CA SER A 22 -11.26 -4.50 42.54
C SER A 22 -12.32 -3.85 41.66
N ASN A 23 -13.59 -4.03 42.04
CA ASN A 23 -14.74 -3.45 41.35
C ASN A 23 -14.80 -3.84 39.87
N VAL A 24 -14.72 -5.12 39.57
CA VAL A 24 -14.90 -5.64 38.21
C VAL A 24 -16.39 -5.51 37.84
N ARG A 25 -16.64 -4.85 36.74
CA ARG A 25 -17.95 -4.67 36.14
C ARG A 25 -17.84 -4.88 34.64
N ALA A 26 -18.90 -5.36 34.03
CA ALA A 26 -18.94 -5.57 32.60
C ALA A 26 -20.34 -5.36 32.06
N TRP A 27 -20.43 -4.98 30.79
CA TRP A 27 -21.68 -4.77 30.07
C TRP A 27 -21.49 -5.00 28.57
N TYR A 28 -22.55 -5.30 27.90
CA TYR A 28 -22.60 -5.49 26.45
C TYR A 28 -23.05 -4.23 25.75
N ALA A 29 -22.37 -3.86 24.68
CA ALA A 29 -22.73 -2.78 23.76
C ALA A 29 -22.03 -2.98 22.41
N ASP A 30 -22.66 -2.56 21.32
CA ASP A 30 -22.09 -2.48 19.98
C ASP A 30 -21.33 -3.77 19.59
N GLY A 31 -21.98 -4.92 19.76
CA GLY A 31 -21.46 -6.22 19.38
C GLY A 31 -20.35 -6.78 20.30
N GLN A 32 -19.94 -6.10 21.36
CA GLN A 32 -18.84 -6.49 22.26
C GLN A 32 -19.18 -6.35 23.74
N VAL A 33 -18.42 -7.02 24.62
CA VAL A 33 -18.54 -6.90 26.08
C VAL A 33 -17.35 -6.12 26.62
N PHE A 34 -17.61 -5.03 27.30
CA PHE A 34 -16.63 -4.15 27.92
C PHE A 34 -16.45 -4.54 29.39
N VAL A 35 -15.25 -5.00 29.76
CA VAL A 35 -14.87 -5.41 31.12
C VAL A 35 -13.97 -4.34 31.71
N VAL A 36 -14.39 -3.70 32.80
CA VAL A 36 -13.68 -2.59 33.45
C VAL A 36 -13.39 -2.94 34.90
N TRP A 37 -12.21 -2.56 35.38
CA TRP A 37 -11.78 -2.76 36.78
C TRP A 37 -10.90 -1.63 37.28
N LYS A 38 -10.72 -1.54 38.61
CA LYS A 38 -9.75 -0.62 39.20
C LYS A 38 -8.37 -1.21 39.16
N ILE A 39 -7.41 -0.45 38.60
CA ILE A 39 -5.99 -0.81 38.55
C ILE A 39 -5.33 -0.48 39.89
N ASN A 40 -4.66 -1.44 40.49
CA ASN A 40 -3.88 -1.30 41.73
C ASN A 40 -2.55 -2.05 41.65
N LEU A 41 -2.15 -2.48 40.45
CA LEU A 41 -0.85 -3.10 40.18
C LEU A 41 0.12 -2.11 39.52
N PRO A 42 1.43 -2.38 39.60
CA PRO A 42 2.42 -1.65 38.82
C PRO A 42 2.11 -1.67 37.32
N ILE A 43 2.62 -0.64 36.61
CA ILE A 43 2.37 -0.45 35.16
C ILE A 43 2.89 -1.60 34.31
N GLU A 44 3.91 -2.31 34.78
CA GLU A 44 4.52 -3.47 34.11
C GLU A 44 3.72 -4.75 34.28
N ALA A 45 2.70 -4.75 35.13
CA ALA A 45 1.93 -5.93 35.40
C ALA A 45 1.10 -6.37 34.21
N THR A 46 0.92 -7.67 34.11
CA THR A 46 -0.03 -8.29 33.17
C THR A 46 -1.23 -8.82 33.94
N TYR A 47 -2.38 -8.67 33.31
CA TYR A 47 -3.64 -9.21 33.82
C TYR A 47 -4.04 -10.47 33.06
N ALA A 48 -4.90 -11.24 33.68
CA ALA A 48 -5.60 -12.36 33.04
C ALA A 48 -7.09 -12.15 33.20
N ILE A 49 -7.80 -12.23 32.08
CA ILE A 49 -9.25 -12.11 32.04
C ILE A 49 -9.84 -13.50 31.81
N TYR A 50 -10.66 -13.93 32.75
CA TYR A 50 -11.33 -15.24 32.69
C TYR A 50 -12.82 -15.07 32.52
N ALA A 51 -13.45 -16.03 31.82
CA ALA A 51 -14.89 -16.08 31.62
C ALA A 51 -15.46 -17.45 31.90
N SER A 52 -16.67 -17.52 32.48
CA SER A 52 -17.35 -18.79 32.77
C SER A 52 -18.88 -18.58 32.68
N PRO A 53 -19.65 -19.57 32.20
CA PRO A 53 -21.12 -19.50 32.21
C PRO A 53 -21.72 -19.64 33.62
N ALA A 54 -20.94 -20.08 34.60
CA ALA A 54 -21.36 -20.24 36.00
C ALA A 54 -20.45 -19.41 36.95
N PRO A 55 -20.94 -19.02 38.12
CA PRO A 55 -20.08 -18.38 39.14
C PRO A 55 -18.89 -19.26 39.51
N PHE A 56 -17.72 -18.69 39.71
CA PHE A 56 -16.52 -19.44 40.02
C PHE A 56 -15.65 -18.66 41.05
N THR A 57 -14.88 -19.45 41.83
CA THR A 57 -13.95 -18.94 42.86
C THR A 57 -12.50 -19.28 42.57
N ASN A 58 -12.26 -20.04 41.49
CA ASN A 58 -10.94 -20.41 41.05
C ASN A 58 -10.87 -20.38 39.53
N THR A 59 -9.80 -19.85 38.97
CA THR A 59 -9.60 -19.71 37.50
C THR A 59 -9.54 -21.07 36.77
N ALA A 60 -9.23 -22.16 37.45
CA ALA A 60 -9.26 -23.51 36.87
C ALA A 60 -10.64 -23.91 36.34
N ASN A 61 -11.71 -23.27 36.81
CA ASN A 61 -13.10 -23.50 36.39
C ASN A 61 -13.60 -22.51 35.36
N ALA A 62 -12.70 -21.76 34.70
CA ALA A 62 -13.03 -20.74 33.76
C ALA A 62 -12.07 -20.77 32.55
N VAL A 63 -12.47 -20.13 31.48
CA VAL A 63 -11.67 -20.00 30.26
C VAL A 63 -10.89 -18.68 30.30
N LEU A 64 -9.59 -18.72 30.04
CA LEU A 64 -8.78 -17.51 29.80
C LEU A 64 -9.20 -16.90 28.47
N VAL A 65 -9.77 -15.69 28.49
CA VAL A 65 -10.25 -14.98 27.29
C VAL A 65 -9.37 -13.83 26.87
N GLY A 66 -8.50 -13.32 27.75
CA GLY A 66 -7.59 -12.24 27.41
C GLY A 66 -6.42 -12.15 28.39
N ARG A 67 -5.32 -11.58 27.90
CA ARG A 67 -4.08 -11.45 28.66
C ARG A 67 -3.39 -10.12 28.36
N PRO A 68 -4.01 -9.04 28.79
CA PRO A 68 -3.55 -7.70 28.47
C PRO A 68 -2.44 -7.18 29.38
N PHE A 69 -1.57 -6.27 28.87
CA PHE A 69 -0.66 -5.48 29.69
C PHE A 69 -1.39 -4.29 30.34
N ALA A 70 -0.95 -3.86 31.52
CA ALA A 70 -1.51 -2.67 32.16
C ALA A 70 -1.37 -1.42 31.28
N LEU A 71 -0.28 -1.30 30.51
CA LEU A 71 -0.07 -0.20 29.56
C LEU A 71 -1.14 -0.06 28.50
N GLU A 72 -1.71 -1.16 28.02
CA GLU A 72 -2.80 -1.15 27.01
C GLU A 72 -4.05 -0.47 27.59
N TYR A 73 -4.33 -0.68 28.87
CA TYR A 73 -5.49 -0.12 29.54
C TYR A 73 -5.36 1.31 29.91
N LEU A 74 -4.14 1.71 30.26
CA LEU A 74 -3.86 3.11 30.56
C LEU A 74 -3.92 3.99 29.31
N GLY A 75 -4.16 3.39 28.14
CA GLY A 75 -4.35 4.10 26.89
C GLY A 75 -3.08 4.81 26.42
N PHE A 76 -1.89 4.22 26.60
CA PHE A 76 -0.64 4.87 26.17
C PHE A 76 -0.65 5.21 24.69
N GLY A 77 -1.11 4.30 23.83
CA GLY A 77 -1.27 4.59 22.41
C GLY A 77 -2.22 5.76 22.14
N LEU A 78 -3.31 5.87 22.89
CA LEU A 78 -4.24 6.98 22.79
C LEU A 78 -3.60 8.29 23.25
N LYS A 79 -2.84 8.28 24.37
CA LYS A 79 -2.13 9.45 24.90
C LYS A 79 -1.11 9.99 23.92
N ASP A 80 -0.35 9.10 23.29
CA ASP A 80 0.65 9.47 22.29
C ASP A 80 -0.02 10.08 21.04
N ASN A 81 -1.06 9.44 20.52
CA ASN A 81 -1.77 9.91 19.34
C ASN A 81 -2.56 11.20 19.59
N LEU A 82 -3.04 11.45 20.79
CA LEU A 82 -3.68 12.72 21.17
C LEU A 82 -2.69 13.78 21.66
N ALA A 83 -1.43 13.42 21.93
CA ALA A 83 -0.44 14.25 22.62
C ALA A 83 -1.00 14.79 23.95
N ASP A 84 -1.68 13.93 24.71
CA ASP A 84 -2.34 14.26 25.96
C ASP A 84 -2.13 13.12 26.97
N SER A 85 -1.26 13.34 27.93
CA SER A 85 -0.91 12.36 28.96
C SER A 85 -2.06 12.01 29.90
N THR A 86 -3.15 12.77 29.87
CA THR A 86 -4.36 12.56 30.70
C THR A 86 -5.47 11.83 29.95
N ALA A 87 -5.32 11.60 28.63
CA ALA A 87 -6.32 10.92 27.83
C ALA A 87 -6.61 9.52 28.37
N THR A 88 -7.88 9.15 28.41
CA THR A 88 -8.38 7.82 28.76
C THR A 88 -9.39 7.38 27.72
N PHE A 89 -9.67 6.08 27.62
CA PHE A 89 -10.63 5.57 26.64
C PHE A 89 -12.06 6.04 26.94
N ASN A 90 -12.74 6.37 25.86
CA ASN A 90 -14.19 6.62 25.81
C ASN A 90 -14.86 5.40 25.16
N ILE A 91 -15.75 4.74 25.89
CA ILE A 91 -16.41 3.50 25.49
C ILE A 91 -17.93 3.62 25.63
N PRO A 92 -18.75 2.83 24.91
CA PRO A 92 -20.20 2.85 25.10
C PRO A 92 -20.55 2.35 26.51
N ASP A 93 -21.58 2.95 27.14
CA ASP A 93 -22.02 2.57 28.48
C ASP A 93 -23.09 1.46 28.51
N GLY A 94 -23.51 0.98 27.34
CA GLY A 94 -24.57 0.00 27.17
C GLY A 94 -26.01 0.57 27.38
N GLN A 95 -26.14 1.88 27.53
CA GLN A 95 -27.42 2.58 27.71
C GLN A 95 -27.65 3.67 26.67
N GLY A 96 -26.79 3.72 25.63
CA GLY A 96 -26.85 4.69 24.55
C GLY A 96 -26.05 5.97 24.81
N ALA A 97 -25.24 6.00 25.85
CA ALA A 97 -24.28 7.07 26.13
C ALA A 97 -22.84 6.53 26.16
N ASN A 98 -21.89 7.43 26.39
CA ASN A 98 -20.48 7.08 26.51
C ASN A 98 -20.03 7.11 27.98
N TYR A 99 -19.12 6.20 28.32
CA TYR A 99 -18.43 6.13 29.58
C TYR A 99 -16.96 6.45 29.38
N GLN A 100 -16.49 7.55 29.98
CA GLN A 100 -15.08 7.90 30.02
C GLN A 100 -14.38 7.14 31.14
N LEU A 101 -13.42 6.29 30.85
CA LEU A 101 -12.62 5.58 31.87
C LEU A 101 -11.91 6.55 32.78
N ALA A 102 -11.91 6.25 34.08
CA ALA A 102 -11.04 6.96 35.02
C ALA A 102 -9.58 6.57 34.81
N ILE A 103 -8.65 7.45 35.17
CA ILE A 103 -7.20 7.25 34.96
C ILE A 103 -6.63 5.99 35.62
N ASN A 104 -7.32 5.47 36.62
CA ASN A 104 -6.97 4.26 37.34
C ASN A 104 -7.90 3.08 37.00
N GLU A 105 -8.56 3.10 35.86
CA GLU A 105 -9.37 1.99 35.38
C GLU A 105 -8.70 1.28 34.19
N GLY A 106 -8.75 -0.04 34.23
CA GLY A 106 -8.38 -0.92 33.16
C GLY A 106 -9.56 -1.32 32.31
N LEU A 107 -9.32 -1.73 31.08
CA LEU A 107 -10.30 -2.14 30.11
C LEU A 107 -9.85 -3.41 29.40
N PHE A 108 -10.75 -4.36 29.22
CA PHE A 108 -10.64 -5.45 28.26
C PHE A 108 -11.95 -5.55 27.49
N VAL A 109 -11.88 -5.77 26.18
CA VAL A 109 -13.06 -5.90 25.33
C VAL A 109 -13.11 -7.29 24.74
N PHE A 110 -14.21 -7.97 25.04
CA PHE A 110 -14.47 -9.33 24.59
C PHE A 110 -15.45 -9.35 23.43
N THR A 111 -15.11 -10.02 22.35
CA THR A 111 -16.01 -10.19 21.19
C THR A 111 -16.73 -11.53 21.27
N PRO A 112 -18.05 -11.59 21.50
CA PRO A 112 -18.80 -12.85 21.53
C PRO A 112 -19.00 -13.39 20.11
N HIS A 113 -18.93 -14.74 19.97
CA HIS A 113 -19.15 -15.47 18.72
C HIS A 113 -20.46 -16.28 18.73
N GLN A 114 -21.21 -16.17 19.79
CA GLN A 114 -22.57 -16.72 19.98
C GLN A 114 -23.29 -15.93 21.07
N ALA A 115 -24.60 -15.90 21.05
CA ALA A 115 -25.37 -15.30 22.13
C ALA A 115 -25.24 -16.08 23.43
N GLY A 116 -25.29 -15.39 24.58
CA GLY A 116 -25.16 -16.04 25.87
C GLY A 116 -25.04 -15.09 27.04
N SER A 117 -24.53 -15.60 28.15
CA SER A 117 -24.17 -14.82 29.32
C SER A 117 -22.95 -15.41 30.01
N LEU A 118 -22.03 -14.58 30.49
CA LEU A 118 -20.78 -14.99 31.14
C LEU A 118 -20.52 -14.14 32.38
N TYR A 119 -19.92 -14.78 33.39
CA TYR A 119 -19.22 -14.12 34.46
C TYR A 119 -17.79 -13.83 34.03
N PHE A 120 -17.31 -12.61 34.29
CA PHE A 120 -15.94 -12.20 34.00
C PHE A 120 -15.16 -11.98 35.28
N ALA A 121 -13.92 -12.49 35.34
CA ALA A 121 -13.00 -12.20 36.42
C ALA A 121 -11.69 -11.63 35.87
N VAL A 122 -11.09 -10.72 36.63
CA VAL A 122 -9.79 -10.10 36.36
C VAL A 122 -8.85 -10.49 37.47
N THR A 123 -7.74 -11.16 37.14
CA THR A 123 -6.68 -11.51 38.10
C THR A 123 -5.34 -10.97 37.62
N LYS A 124 -4.37 -10.87 38.51
CA LYS A 124 -2.97 -10.77 38.14
C LYS A 124 -2.56 -12.06 37.43
N TRP A 125 -1.72 -11.98 36.42
CA TRP A 125 -1.18 -13.18 35.77
C TRP A 125 -0.51 -14.10 36.79
N GLY A 126 -0.94 -15.36 36.81
CA GLY A 126 -0.50 -16.37 37.76
C GLY A 126 -1.36 -16.51 39.02
N ASP A 127 -2.23 -15.58 39.32
CA ASP A 127 -3.17 -15.72 40.43
C ASP A 127 -4.40 -16.53 40.02
N SER A 128 -4.83 -17.46 40.87
CA SER A 128 -5.97 -18.32 40.58
C SER A 128 -7.23 -18.00 41.41
N THR A 129 -7.13 -17.14 42.43
CA THR A 129 -8.24 -16.85 43.35
C THR A 129 -9.22 -15.85 42.74
N VAL A 130 -10.49 -16.18 42.76
CA VAL A 130 -11.59 -15.33 42.33
C VAL A 130 -12.55 -15.10 43.50
N THR A 131 -12.83 -13.83 43.80
CA THR A 131 -13.78 -13.43 44.83
C THR A 131 -14.97 -12.76 44.15
N PRO A 132 -16.15 -13.42 44.12
CA PRO A 132 -17.35 -12.91 43.47
C PRO A 132 -17.73 -11.51 43.93
N GLY A 133 -18.00 -10.59 42.99
CA GLY A 133 -18.37 -9.21 43.26
C GLY A 133 -17.20 -8.28 43.67
N GLN A 134 -15.97 -8.82 43.74
CA GLN A 134 -14.74 -8.05 43.97
C GLN A 134 -13.86 -8.03 42.71
N ASN A 135 -13.15 -9.12 42.42
CA ASN A 135 -12.36 -9.26 41.21
C ASN A 135 -13.09 -10.08 40.11
N SER A 136 -14.38 -10.27 40.26
CA SER A 136 -15.26 -10.75 39.20
C SER A 136 -16.60 -10.02 39.21
N THR A 137 -17.35 -10.11 38.11
CA THR A 137 -18.72 -9.60 38.04
C THR A 137 -19.62 -10.32 39.06
N ALA A 138 -20.52 -9.57 39.69
CA ALA A 138 -21.46 -10.13 40.68
C ALA A 138 -22.54 -10.98 40.03
N THR A 139 -22.89 -10.68 38.79
CA THR A 139 -23.90 -11.38 37.98
C THR A 139 -23.32 -11.71 36.61
N ALA A 140 -23.91 -12.69 35.93
CA ALA A 140 -23.60 -12.96 34.53
C ALA A 140 -23.98 -11.76 33.66
N VAL A 141 -23.12 -11.43 32.72
CA VAL A 141 -23.34 -10.36 31.72
C VAL A 141 -23.98 -11.00 30.48
N PRO A 142 -25.23 -10.65 30.17
CA PRO A 142 -25.86 -11.13 28.95
C PRO A 142 -25.31 -10.40 27.73
N PHE A 143 -25.21 -11.10 26.60
CA PHE A 143 -24.78 -10.52 25.32
C PHE A 143 -25.50 -11.20 24.16
N LEU A 144 -25.68 -10.44 23.10
CA LEU A 144 -26.28 -10.89 21.85
C LEU A 144 -25.20 -11.39 20.88
N TYR A 145 -25.67 -12.03 19.83
CA TYR A 145 -24.91 -12.31 18.64
C TYR A 145 -25.81 -11.98 17.44
N ASP A 146 -25.73 -10.75 17.01
CA ASP A 146 -26.48 -10.23 15.86
C ASP A 146 -25.57 -9.38 14.96
N PRO A 147 -24.70 -10.02 14.13
CA PRO A 147 -23.77 -9.31 13.28
C PRO A 147 -24.43 -8.33 12.30
N ALA A 148 -25.71 -8.48 12.00
CA ALA A 148 -26.43 -7.63 11.06
C ALA A 148 -27.15 -6.45 11.75
N GLY A 149 -27.75 -6.68 12.91
CA GLY A 149 -28.53 -5.66 13.64
C GLY A 149 -27.74 -4.93 14.71
N ASP A 150 -26.68 -5.54 15.23
CA ASP A 150 -25.80 -4.99 16.25
C ASP A 150 -24.32 -5.36 15.93
N PRO A 151 -23.75 -4.80 14.83
CA PRO A 151 -22.39 -5.06 14.42
C PRO A 151 -21.37 -4.46 15.38
N VAL A 152 -20.12 -4.94 15.31
CA VAL A 152 -19.02 -4.28 16.00
C VAL A 152 -18.74 -2.92 15.38
N GLU A 153 -18.49 -1.92 16.23
CA GLU A 153 -18.30 -0.53 15.84
C GLU A 153 -16.91 0.02 16.23
N CYS A 154 -16.53 1.13 15.60
CA CYS A 154 -15.41 1.95 16.06
C CYS A 154 -15.92 3.05 16.98
N HIS A 155 -15.20 3.30 18.06
CA HIS A 155 -15.63 4.23 19.10
C HIS A 155 -14.83 5.53 19.06
N LEU A 156 -15.54 6.65 18.91
CA LEU A 156 -14.94 7.99 18.88
C LEU A 156 -14.31 8.31 20.24
N GLN A 157 -13.03 8.62 20.25
CA GLN A 157 -12.26 8.99 21.42
C GLN A 157 -12.19 10.49 21.61
N ARG A 158 -11.98 11.26 20.54
CA ARG A 158 -11.87 12.72 20.57
C ARG A 158 -12.04 13.33 19.19
N ILE A 159 -12.58 14.55 19.18
CA ILE A 159 -12.58 15.46 18.02
C ILE A 159 -11.67 16.63 18.35
N PHE A 160 -10.77 17.00 17.42
CA PHE A 160 -9.83 18.11 17.60
C PHE A 160 -9.45 18.73 16.26
N PRO A 161 -9.02 20.01 16.22
CA PRO A 161 -8.51 20.61 14.99
C PRO A 161 -7.18 19.97 14.59
N SER A 162 -6.91 19.85 13.29
CA SER A 162 -5.62 19.33 12.84
C SER A 162 -4.47 20.20 13.39
N PRO A 163 -3.45 19.60 13.99
CA PRO A 163 -2.29 20.35 14.47
C PRO A 163 -1.42 20.90 13.35
N PHE A 164 -1.62 20.46 12.11
CA PHE A 164 -0.77 20.78 10.97
C PHE A 164 -1.51 21.59 9.88
N ALA A 165 -2.84 21.49 9.80
CA ALA A 165 -3.64 22.17 8.78
C ALA A 165 -4.94 22.72 9.38
N PRO A 166 -5.08 24.05 9.55
CA PRO A 166 -6.25 24.66 10.20
C PRO A 166 -7.57 24.45 9.45
N GLY A 167 -7.53 24.03 8.20
CA GLY A 167 -8.70 23.69 7.39
C GLY A 167 -9.28 22.31 7.61
N PHE A 168 -8.73 21.53 8.58
CA PHE A 168 -9.14 20.16 8.84
C PHE A 168 -9.55 19.92 10.29
N THR A 169 -10.58 19.11 10.48
CA THR A 169 -10.97 18.51 11.75
C THR A 169 -10.47 17.06 11.79
N CYS A 170 -9.91 16.68 12.92
CA CYS A 170 -9.42 15.32 13.18
C CYS A 170 -10.33 14.60 14.17
N PHE A 171 -10.52 13.31 13.92
CA PHE A 171 -11.30 12.38 14.73
C PHE A 171 -10.37 11.23 15.15
N ALA A 172 -10.22 11.01 16.45
CA ALA A 172 -9.52 9.83 16.95
C ALA A 172 -10.54 8.72 17.23
N TYR A 173 -10.31 7.55 16.68
CA TYR A 173 -11.13 6.37 16.90
C TYR A 173 -10.32 5.22 17.48
N CYS A 174 -10.99 4.35 18.22
CA CYS A 174 -10.47 3.07 18.69
C CYS A 174 -11.46 1.95 18.34
N MET A 175 -10.93 0.80 17.97
CA MET A 175 -11.63 -0.47 17.90
C MET A 175 -10.84 -1.52 18.70
N TRP A 176 -11.48 -2.61 19.15
CA TRP A 176 -10.81 -3.67 19.88
C TRP A 176 -10.83 -4.95 19.08
N ALA A 177 -9.64 -5.49 18.81
CA ALA A 177 -9.45 -6.64 17.94
C ALA A 177 -10.01 -7.93 18.56
N ASP A 178 -10.68 -8.73 17.74
CA ASP A 178 -10.99 -10.11 18.07
C ASP A 178 -9.75 -10.99 17.89
N GLY A 179 -9.39 -11.74 18.92
CA GLY A 179 -8.36 -12.76 18.90
C GLY A 179 -8.99 -14.15 18.98
N ARG A 180 -8.62 -15.04 18.05
CA ARG A 180 -9.19 -16.37 18.01
C ARG A 180 -8.90 -17.14 19.30
N GLN A 181 -9.96 -17.59 19.96
CA GLN A 181 -9.91 -18.55 21.06
C GLN A 181 -10.09 -19.97 20.52
N ASN A 182 -9.64 -20.97 21.28
CA ASN A 182 -9.52 -22.35 20.79
C ASN A 182 -10.83 -22.98 20.28
N HIS A 183 -11.97 -22.56 20.78
CA HIS A 183 -13.29 -23.16 20.50
C HIS A 183 -14.29 -22.21 19.87
N TRP A 184 -13.86 -21.02 19.45
CA TRP A 184 -14.75 -20.03 18.85
C TRP A 184 -14.45 -19.81 17.38
N GLU A 185 -15.52 -19.64 16.60
CA GLU A 185 -15.45 -19.21 15.22
C GLU A 185 -15.48 -17.67 15.16
N GLY A 186 -14.97 -17.11 14.07
CA GLY A 186 -15.06 -15.66 13.82
C GLY A 186 -16.48 -15.21 13.50
N ARG A 187 -16.72 -13.89 13.52
CA ARG A 187 -17.97 -13.27 13.13
C ARG A 187 -17.92 -12.85 11.65
N PRO A 188 -19.04 -12.88 10.92
CA PRO A 188 -19.07 -12.46 9.52
C PRO A 188 -18.87 -10.95 9.30
N ASP A 189 -19.23 -10.12 10.30
CA ASP A 189 -19.09 -8.67 10.29
C ASP A 189 -17.74 -8.18 10.84
N PHE A 190 -16.99 -9.03 11.55
CA PHE A 190 -15.78 -8.65 12.26
C PHE A 190 -14.70 -9.75 12.17
N PRO A 191 -13.70 -9.58 11.30
CA PRO A 191 -12.69 -10.61 11.09
C PRO A 191 -11.75 -10.74 12.30
N ILE A 192 -11.12 -11.91 12.41
CA ILE A 192 -10.09 -12.16 13.41
C ILE A 192 -8.85 -11.33 13.05
N MET A 193 -8.49 -10.39 13.92
CA MET A 193 -7.40 -9.42 13.72
C MET A 193 -6.27 -9.55 14.73
N ALA A 194 -6.31 -10.57 15.58
CA ALA A 194 -5.28 -10.88 16.55
C ALA A 194 -5.21 -12.39 16.78
N ASN A 195 -4.13 -12.88 17.40
CA ASN A 195 -4.09 -14.21 17.98
C ASN A 195 -4.66 -14.19 19.42
N ALA A 196 -4.77 -15.35 20.05
CA ALA A 196 -5.32 -15.46 21.40
C ALA A 196 -4.54 -14.65 22.44
N ALA A 197 -3.21 -14.51 22.29
CA ALA A 197 -2.37 -13.74 23.21
C ALA A 197 -2.67 -12.22 23.15
N LYS A 198 -3.21 -11.73 22.03
CA LYS A 198 -3.54 -10.32 21.81
C LYS A 198 -5.04 -10.07 21.61
N ASN A 199 -5.89 -10.98 22.08
CA ASN A 199 -7.35 -10.79 22.08
C ASN A 199 -7.75 -9.54 22.86
N GLY A 200 -8.66 -8.73 22.30
CA GLY A 200 -9.12 -7.47 22.90
C GLY A 200 -8.10 -6.31 22.79
N MET A 201 -7.07 -6.45 21.96
CA MET A 201 -6.08 -5.38 21.74
C MET A 201 -6.73 -4.15 21.10
N PRO A 202 -6.46 -2.93 21.63
CA PRO A 202 -6.93 -1.70 21.02
C PRO A 202 -6.22 -1.44 19.68
N GLY A 203 -6.99 -1.02 18.68
CA GLY A 203 -6.52 -0.56 17.38
C GLY A 203 -6.90 0.89 17.18
N LEU A 204 -5.90 1.78 17.14
CA LEU A 204 -6.10 3.21 17.00
C LEU A 204 -5.96 3.63 15.54
N PHE A 205 -6.76 4.61 15.15
CA PHE A 205 -6.59 5.32 13.89
C PHE A 205 -7.14 6.74 14.00
N LEU A 206 -6.62 7.63 13.18
CA LEU A 206 -7.02 9.03 13.14
C LEU A 206 -7.57 9.37 11.75
N VAL A 207 -8.67 10.11 11.72
CA VAL A 207 -9.29 10.57 10.49
C VAL A 207 -9.13 12.08 10.40
N SER A 208 -8.71 12.60 9.25
CA SER A 208 -8.74 14.04 8.95
C SER A 208 -9.79 14.29 7.87
N ALA A 209 -10.73 15.19 8.15
CA ALA A 209 -11.73 15.64 7.19
C ALA A 209 -11.68 17.17 7.02
N PRO A 210 -11.84 17.71 5.80
CA PRO A 210 -11.97 19.15 5.59
C PRO A 210 -13.13 19.74 6.40
N ASN A 211 -12.95 20.94 6.99
CA ASN A 211 -13.98 21.57 7.82
C ASN A 211 -15.29 21.87 7.06
N ASN A 212 -15.22 22.02 5.76
CA ASN A 212 -16.35 22.35 4.87
C ASN A 212 -16.72 21.18 3.95
N LEU A 213 -16.61 19.95 4.45
CA LEU A 213 -16.92 18.75 3.68
C LEU A 213 -18.38 18.77 3.20
N ASP A 214 -18.59 18.66 1.89
CA ASP A 214 -19.90 18.53 1.29
C ASP A 214 -20.39 17.08 1.38
N THR A 215 -21.12 16.75 2.43
CA THR A 215 -21.59 15.37 2.70
C THR A 215 -22.63 14.86 1.69
N THR A 216 -23.05 15.67 0.72
CA THR A 216 -23.97 15.23 -0.35
C THR A 216 -23.25 14.46 -1.46
N GLN A 217 -21.93 14.52 -1.51
CA GLN A 217 -21.09 13.82 -2.47
C GLN A 217 -20.23 12.74 -1.80
N ALA A 218 -19.96 11.68 -2.51
CA ALA A 218 -19.01 10.67 -2.04
C ALA A 218 -17.57 11.13 -2.26
N PHE A 219 -16.72 10.94 -1.23
CA PHE A 219 -15.33 11.40 -1.21
C PHE A 219 -14.34 10.28 -1.51
N PRO A 220 -13.15 10.58 -2.05
CA PRO A 220 -12.03 9.67 -2.01
C PRO A 220 -11.50 9.52 -0.58
N LEU A 221 -11.01 8.33 -0.25
CA LEU A 221 -10.26 8.05 0.98
C LEU A 221 -8.77 7.92 0.66
N SER A 222 -7.95 8.68 1.36
CA SER A 222 -6.49 8.49 1.39
C SER A 222 -6.12 7.75 2.66
N VAL A 223 -5.51 6.57 2.52
CA VAL A 223 -4.98 5.79 3.62
C VAL A 223 -3.49 6.09 3.74
N TRP A 224 -3.03 6.59 4.88
CA TRP A 224 -1.62 6.88 5.10
C TRP A 224 -1.03 5.99 6.19
N LEU A 225 0.11 5.35 5.88
CA LEU A 225 0.86 4.49 6.77
C LEU A 225 2.18 5.17 7.17
N HIS A 226 2.40 5.33 8.47
CA HIS A 226 3.58 6.00 9.03
C HIS A 226 4.86 5.14 8.90
N GLY A 227 6.01 5.80 8.89
CA GLY A 227 7.32 5.15 8.90
C GLY A 227 7.67 4.50 10.25
N GLY A 228 8.80 3.82 10.31
CA GLY A 228 9.32 3.20 11.54
C GLY A 228 9.49 4.21 12.67
N GLY A 229 9.09 3.83 13.88
CA GLY A 229 9.07 4.72 15.04
C GLY A 229 8.00 5.83 15.00
N GLY A 230 7.17 5.88 13.95
CA GLY A 230 6.05 6.80 13.83
C GLY A 230 4.82 6.37 14.60
N ILE A 231 3.79 7.22 14.58
CA ILE A 231 2.44 7.00 15.10
C ILE A 231 1.42 7.66 14.14
N ALA A 232 0.16 7.28 14.21
CA ALA A 232 -0.88 7.83 13.34
C ALA A 232 -0.97 9.37 13.36
N ARG A 233 -0.76 10.01 14.53
CA ARG A 233 -0.77 11.48 14.66
C ARG A 233 0.19 12.18 13.69
N GLN A 234 1.31 11.56 13.37
CA GLN A 234 2.33 12.15 12.50
C GLN A 234 1.96 12.11 11.02
N SER A 235 0.89 11.41 10.70
CA SER A 235 0.38 11.23 9.34
C SER A 235 -0.96 11.93 9.10
N LEU A 236 -1.33 12.90 9.93
CA LEU A 236 -2.52 13.73 9.76
C LEU A 236 -2.37 14.72 8.60
N ALA A 237 -3.51 15.20 8.08
CA ALA A 237 -3.55 16.22 7.04
C ALA A 237 -2.72 17.45 7.42
N GLY A 238 -1.88 17.91 6.50
CA GLY A 238 -0.93 19.02 6.67
C GLY A 238 0.40 18.63 7.28
N SER A 239 0.59 17.36 7.69
CA SER A 239 1.90 16.90 8.15
C SER A 239 2.92 16.96 7.02
N ARG A 240 4.16 17.37 7.37
CA ARG A 240 5.32 17.41 6.47
C ARG A 240 6.51 16.66 7.04
N ARG A 241 6.28 15.74 7.95
CA ARG A 241 7.38 15.02 8.60
C ARG A 241 8.17 14.17 7.60
N GLU A 242 7.49 13.53 6.68
CA GLU A 242 8.08 12.59 5.71
C GLU A 242 7.82 13.03 4.26
N VAL A 243 6.57 13.28 3.95
CA VAL A 243 6.11 13.91 2.71
C VAL A 243 4.95 14.84 3.03
N ASN A 244 4.59 15.73 2.11
CA ASN A 244 3.47 16.60 2.31
C ASN A 244 2.14 15.84 2.17
N ILE A 245 1.41 15.71 3.27
CA ILE A 245 0.13 15.02 3.30
C ILE A 245 -0.99 16.04 3.21
N ASN A 246 -1.60 16.17 2.03
CA ASN A 246 -2.65 17.14 1.80
C ASN A 246 -3.85 16.54 1.03
N PRO A 247 -4.84 15.96 1.70
CA PRO A 247 -6.04 15.40 1.07
C PRO A 247 -7.08 16.48 0.77
N ALA A 248 -6.71 17.55 0.06
CA ALA A 248 -7.52 18.76 -0.11
C ALA A 248 -8.95 18.54 -0.62
N LYS A 249 -9.24 17.40 -1.24
CA LYS A 249 -10.56 17.04 -1.77
C LYS A 249 -11.07 15.69 -1.28
N GLY A 250 -10.58 15.20 -0.14
CA GLY A 250 -10.93 13.89 0.38
C GLY A 250 -10.76 13.77 1.88
N ILE A 251 -11.05 12.58 2.36
CA ILE A 251 -10.84 12.17 3.74
C ILE A 251 -9.53 11.41 3.81
N LEU A 252 -8.78 11.61 4.88
CA LEU A 252 -7.55 10.88 5.14
C LEU A 252 -7.72 10.05 6.39
N VAL A 253 -7.32 8.78 6.36
CA VAL A 253 -7.13 7.94 7.53
C VAL A 253 -5.65 7.66 7.74
N ALA A 254 -5.18 7.82 8.97
CA ALA A 254 -3.86 7.45 9.44
C ALA A 254 -4.01 6.31 10.45
N HIS A 255 -3.50 5.13 10.10
CA HIS A 255 -3.52 3.96 10.99
C HIS A 255 -2.30 3.95 11.91
N ASP A 256 -2.52 3.54 13.17
CA ASP A 256 -1.43 3.25 14.10
C ASP A 256 -1.04 1.77 13.97
N ASP A 257 0.25 1.51 13.67
CA ASP A 257 0.76 0.15 13.47
C ASP A 257 1.18 -0.55 14.75
N LYS A 258 1.27 0.17 15.86
CA LYS A 258 1.93 -0.33 17.07
C LYS A 258 1.08 -1.30 17.87
N MET A 259 1.70 -2.40 18.31
CA MET A 259 1.21 -3.22 19.40
C MET A 259 1.69 -2.62 20.72
N TYR A 260 0.88 -1.77 21.33
CA TYR A 260 1.18 -1.20 22.64
C TYR A 260 1.20 -2.29 23.72
N GLY A 261 1.98 -2.07 24.77
CA GLY A 261 2.18 -3.06 25.81
C GLY A 261 3.08 -4.22 25.40
N TYR A 262 3.75 -4.12 24.24
CA TYR A 262 4.79 -5.07 23.88
C TYR A 262 5.88 -5.06 24.95
N ARG A 263 6.38 -6.23 25.23
CA ARG A 263 7.40 -6.46 26.22
C ARG A 263 8.75 -5.95 25.74
N GLY A 264 9.12 -4.77 26.15
CA GLY A 264 10.51 -4.33 26.17
C GLY A 264 11.26 -4.94 27.37
N ALA A 265 12.57 -4.98 27.29
CA ALA A 265 13.40 -5.48 28.40
C ALA A 265 13.32 -4.60 29.65
N THR A 266 12.88 -3.35 29.53
CA THR A 266 12.78 -2.35 30.60
C THR A 266 11.58 -1.43 30.37
N PRO A 267 10.79 -1.08 31.39
CA PRO A 267 9.78 -0.05 31.31
C PRO A 267 10.39 1.36 31.05
N PRO A 268 9.69 2.25 30.33
CA PRO A 268 8.43 2.01 29.66
C PRO A 268 8.62 1.07 28.48
N HIS A 269 7.72 0.11 28.33
CA HIS A 269 7.78 -0.85 27.24
C HIS A 269 7.69 -0.13 25.91
N THR A 270 8.60 -0.46 24.99
CA THR A 270 8.56 0.04 23.64
C THR A 270 7.48 -0.69 22.86
N ASP A 271 6.76 0.05 22.07
CA ASP A 271 5.79 -0.43 21.13
C ASP A 271 6.45 -1.24 20.01
N GLN A 272 5.85 -2.38 19.70
CA GLN A 272 6.32 -3.25 18.64
C GLN A 272 5.59 -2.93 17.33
N PRO A 273 6.29 -2.51 16.27
CA PRO A 273 5.69 -2.36 14.96
C PRO A 273 5.40 -3.72 14.33
N THR A 274 4.30 -3.80 13.58
CA THR A 274 3.89 -4.99 12.83
C THR A 274 4.25 -4.92 11.35
N TRP A 275 5.03 -3.91 10.95
CA TRP A 275 5.35 -3.58 9.57
C TRP A 275 4.09 -3.43 8.69
N HIS A 276 3.00 -2.96 9.30
CA HIS A 276 1.68 -2.84 8.68
C HIS A 276 1.16 -4.14 8.06
N PHE A 277 1.67 -5.28 8.49
CA PHE A 277 1.27 -6.60 8.04
C PHE A 277 0.55 -7.40 9.12
N GLY A 278 1.24 -7.71 10.20
CA GLY A 278 0.75 -8.54 11.31
C GLY A 278 1.91 -9.22 12.03
N TRP A 279 1.73 -10.46 12.44
CA TRP A 279 2.73 -11.24 13.17
C TRP A 279 2.50 -12.74 13.05
N ALA A 280 3.48 -13.54 13.48
CA ALA A 280 3.39 -14.98 13.47
C ALA A 280 2.23 -15.48 14.33
N LYS A 281 1.53 -16.50 13.86
CA LYS A 281 0.32 -17.05 14.50
C LYS A 281 0.54 -17.45 15.96
N ASN A 282 1.72 -18.00 16.29
CA ASN A 282 2.06 -18.45 17.63
C ASN A 282 2.90 -17.43 18.42
N TYR A 283 3.07 -16.21 17.90
CA TYR A 283 3.77 -15.16 18.63
C TYR A 283 3.04 -14.83 19.93
N ASP A 284 3.77 -14.97 21.07
CA ASP A 284 3.29 -14.62 22.40
C ASP A 284 4.18 -13.53 23.02
N PRO A 285 3.71 -12.26 23.08
CA PRO A 285 4.49 -11.17 23.65
C PRO A 285 4.74 -11.32 25.16
N PHE A 286 4.06 -12.23 25.83
CA PHE A 286 4.23 -12.52 27.25
C PHE A 286 5.29 -13.59 27.55
N THR A 287 5.73 -14.31 26.52
CA THR A 287 6.77 -15.33 26.63
C THR A 287 8.04 -14.82 25.95
N PRO A 288 8.98 -14.29 26.71
CA PRO A 288 10.15 -13.63 26.13
C PRO A 288 11.12 -14.58 25.46
N ASN A 289 11.73 -14.10 24.37
CA ASN A 289 12.89 -14.71 23.73
C ASN A 289 12.67 -16.16 23.26
N VAL A 290 11.44 -16.53 22.94
CA VAL A 290 11.15 -17.79 22.28
C VAL A 290 11.23 -17.57 20.77
N LEU A 291 12.26 -18.17 20.15
CA LEU A 291 12.39 -18.17 18.71
C LEU A 291 11.35 -19.09 18.08
N LEU A 292 10.74 -18.59 17.01
CA LEU A 292 9.84 -19.38 16.18
C LEU A 292 10.68 -20.27 15.26
N THR A 293 10.40 -21.56 15.24
CA THR A 293 11.13 -22.53 14.39
C THR A 293 10.36 -22.95 13.15
N ALA A 294 9.03 -22.84 13.21
CA ALA A 294 8.12 -23.06 12.10
C ALA A 294 6.79 -22.37 12.43
N ASP A 295 6.35 -21.44 11.60
CA ASP A 295 5.10 -20.71 11.82
C ASP A 295 4.51 -20.18 10.51
N THR A 296 3.38 -19.49 10.62
CA THR A 296 2.75 -18.72 9.55
C THR A 296 2.63 -17.29 10.01
N VAL A 297 3.18 -16.33 9.25
CA VAL A 297 2.97 -14.91 9.52
C VAL A 297 1.59 -14.51 9.00
N VAL A 298 0.71 -14.08 9.92
CA VAL A 298 -0.69 -13.78 9.62
C VAL A 298 -0.88 -12.27 9.51
N ASN A 299 -1.61 -11.85 8.51
CA ASN A 299 -1.83 -10.45 8.19
C ASN A 299 -2.90 -9.76 9.07
N TYR A 300 -2.79 -9.90 10.37
CA TYR A 300 -3.78 -9.35 11.33
C TYR A 300 -3.96 -7.84 11.21
N THR A 301 -2.87 -7.10 11.07
CA THR A 301 -2.91 -5.63 10.92
C THR A 301 -3.57 -5.22 9.61
N GLN A 302 -3.28 -5.90 8.50
CA GLN A 302 -3.93 -5.62 7.22
C GLN A 302 -5.44 -5.87 7.27
N ARG A 303 -5.89 -6.95 7.92
CA ARG A 303 -7.32 -7.22 8.11
C ARG A 303 -8.01 -6.10 8.88
N ARG A 304 -7.35 -5.56 9.91
CA ARG A 304 -7.83 -4.42 10.68
C ARG A 304 -8.01 -3.19 9.79
N TYR A 305 -7.00 -2.86 8.98
CA TYR A 305 -7.06 -1.70 8.08
C TYR A 305 -8.21 -1.80 7.08
N LEU A 306 -8.33 -2.94 6.40
CA LEU A 306 -9.42 -3.17 5.45
C LEU A 306 -10.80 -3.06 6.10
N TRP A 307 -10.95 -3.60 7.30
CA TRP A 307 -12.20 -3.51 8.03
C TRP A 307 -12.52 -2.06 8.40
N VAL A 308 -11.52 -1.30 8.88
CA VAL A 308 -11.67 0.14 9.19
C VAL A 308 -11.97 0.95 7.93
N ASP A 309 -11.29 0.71 6.82
CA ASP A 309 -11.56 1.40 5.55
C ASP A 309 -13.03 1.18 5.10
N ASN A 310 -13.53 -0.04 5.23
CA ASN A 310 -14.92 -0.37 4.93
C ASN A 310 -15.90 0.28 5.93
N TRP A 311 -15.54 0.35 7.20
CA TRP A 311 -16.31 1.05 8.22
C TRP A 311 -16.38 2.56 7.92
N LEU A 312 -15.26 3.17 7.56
CA LEU A 312 -15.17 4.57 7.14
C LEU A 312 -16.02 4.83 5.89
N ALA A 313 -16.01 3.92 4.92
CA ALA A 313 -16.80 4.06 3.71
C ALA A 313 -18.30 4.17 4.01
N LYS A 314 -18.79 3.46 5.03
CA LYS A 314 -20.18 3.55 5.47
C LYS A 314 -20.49 4.83 6.27
N ASN A 315 -19.55 5.28 7.11
CA ASN A 315 -19.80 6.34 8.10
C ASN A 315 -19.42 7.75 7.61
N PHE A 316 -18.59 7.88 6.58
CA PHE A 316 -18.08 9.16 6.07
C PHE A 316 -18.45 9.45 4.61
N ASN A 317 -19.40 8.73 4.03
CA ASN A 317 -19.82 8.85 2.63
C ASN A 317 -18.62 8.78 1.66
N ILE A 318 -17.81 7.73 1.77
CA ILE A 318 -16.65 7.51 0.92
C ILE A 318 -17.06 6.67 -0.29
N ASP A 319 -16.53 7.04 -1.47
CA ASP A 319 -16.58 6.19 -2.66
C ASP A 319 -15.61 5.01 -2.48
N ALA A 320 -16.15 3.83 -2.23
CA ALA A 320 -15.39 2.61 -1.96
C ALA A 320 -14.45 2.21 -3.11
N ASN A 321 -14.66 2.74 -4.31
CA ASN A 321 -13.76 2.53 -5.45
C ASN A 321 -12.65 3.59 -5.55
N ARG A 322 -12.65 4.62 -4.70
CA ARG A 322 -11.61 5.66 -4.65
C ARG A 322 -10.86 5.65 -3.32
N ILE A 323 -10.42 4.47 -2.90
CA ILE A 323 -9.55 4.30 -1.74
C ILE A 323 -8.12 4.18 -2.26
N ASN A 324 -7.24 5.08 -1.84
CA ASN A 324 -5.85 5.14 -2.30
C ASN A 324 -4.92 5.07 -1.10
N ILE A 325 -3.85 4.26 -1.21
CA ILE A 325 -2.96 3.99 -0.09
C ILE A 325 -1.57 4.60 -0.31
N HIS A 326 -0.99 5.13 0.75
CA HIS A 326 0.28 5.84 0.74
C HIS A 326 1.12 5.44 1.94
N GLY A 327 2.44 5.57 1.81
CA GLY A 327 3.32 5.36 2.94
C GLY A 327 4.77 5.73 2.63
N HIS A 328 5.53 5.99 3.70
CA HIS A 328 6.96 6.28 3.64
C HIS A 328 7.72 5.26 4.50
N SER A 329 8.92 4.85 4.04
CA SER A 329 9.78 3.94 4.80
C SER A 329 9.05 2.62 5.15
N MET A 330 8.99 2.21 6.41
CA MET A 330 8.20 1.07 6.87
C MET A 330 6.74 1.17 6.39
N GLY A 331 6.15 2.37 6.38
CA GLY A 331 4.80 2.60 5.84
C GLY A 331 4.70 2.35 4.33
N SER A 332 5.77 2.61 3.57
CA SER A 332 5.80 2.28 2.14
C SER A 332 5.78 0.77 1.89
N ALA A 333 6.51 0.02 2.69
CA ALA A 333 6.47 -1.44 2.66
C ALA A 333 5.08 -1.98 3.01
N GLY A 334 4.44 -1.39 4.03
CA GLY A 334 3.05 -1.71 4.39
C GLY A 334 2.05 -1.41 3.28
N ALA A 335 2.14 -0.23 2.67
CA ALA A 335 1.27 0.18 1.55
C ALA A 335 1.46 -0.72 0.32
N LEU A 336 2.70 -1.07 -0.02
CA LEU A 336 3.01 -2.03 -1.08
C LEU A 336 2.41 -3.40 -0.78
N GLY A 337 2.63 -3.92 0.44
CA GLY A 337 2.08 -5.22 0.86
C GLY A 337 0.56 -5.28 0.77
N LEU A 338 -0.14 -4.22 1.22
CA LEU A 338 -1.60 -4.10 1.12
C LEU A 338 -2.07 -4.02 -0.33
N ALA A 339 -1.43 -3.20 -1.16
CA ALA A 339 -1.76 -3.05 -2.57
C ALA A 339 -1.61 -4.38 -3.35
N LYS A 340 -0.60 -5.19 -3.01
CA LYS A 340 -0.37 -6.52 -3.60
C LYS A 340 -1.32 -7.59 -3.07
N ALA A 341 -1.67 -7.53 -1.79
CA ALA A 341 -2.54 -8.51 -1.15
C ALA A 341 -4.03 -8.28 -1.47
N TYR A 342 -4.44 -7.02 -1.61
CA TYR A 342 -5.84 -6.62 -1.81
C TYR A 342 -5.99 -5.62 -2.97
N PRO A 343 -5.56 -6.00 -4.17
CA PRO A 343 -5.49 -5.06 -5.30
C PRO A 343 -6.86 -4.51 -5.73
N GLN A 344 -7.96 -5.21 -5.44
CA GLN A 344 -9.31 -4.72 -5.75
C GLN A 344 -9.81 -3.65 -4.77
N HIS A 345 -9.21 -3.56 -3.57
CA HIS A 345 -9.61 -2.59 -2.56
C HIS A 345 -9.06 -1.19 -2.88
N TYR A 346 -7.88 -1.11 -3.45
CA TYR A 346 -7.19 0.17 -3.68
C TYR A 346 -7.22 0.60 -5.15
N GLY A 347 -7.53 1.88 -5.39
CA GLY A 347 -7.44 2.51 -6.71
C GLY A 347 -5.98 2.67 -7.14
N SER A 348 -5.13 3.15 -6.23
CA SER A 348 -3.69 3.27 -6.41
C SER A 348 -2.92 3.11 -5.10
N ALA A 349 -1.60 2.95 -5.22
CA ALA A 349 -0.65 3.04 -4.12
C ALA A 349 0.48 4.00 -4.49
N THR A 350 0.86 4.91 -3.56
CA THR A 350 2.06 5.74 -3.70
C THR A 350 2.99 5.48 -2.53
N ILE A 351 4.18 5.02 -2.84
CA ILE A 351 5.15 4.53 -1.87
C ILE A 351 6.46 5.31 -1.99
N PHE A 352 7.03 5.68 -0.84
CA PHE A 352 8.21 6.49 -0.76
C PHE A 352 9.31 5.76 0.01
N ASN A 353 10.48 5.62 -0.62
CA ASN A 353 11.66 5.05 0.00
C ASN A 353 11.44 3.62 0.55
N THR A 354 10.94 2.70 -0.29
CA THR A 354 10.92 1.28 0.04
C THR A 354 12.16 0.58 -0.53
N GLY A 355 12.95 -0.06 0.33
CA GLY A 355 14.19 -0.74 -0.08
C GLY A 355 13.98 -2.11 -0.72
N CYS A 356 12.74 -2.51 -0.98
CA CYS A 356 12.38 -3.80 -1.59
C CYS A 356 12.94 -5.02 -0.83
N ALA A 357 13.26 -4.85 0.45
CA ALA A 357 13.78 -5.87 1.36
C ALA A 357 12.96 -5.88 2.65
N GLY A 358 12.74 -7.03 3.20
CA GLY A 358 11.99 -7.17 4.45
C GLY A 358 12.72 -6.59 5.66
N PRO A 359 12.10 -6.65 6.85
CA PRO A 359 12.69 -6.17 8.09
C PRO A 359 14.05 -6.83 8.37
N GLU A 360 14.96 -6.12 9.02
CA GLU A 360 16.24 -6.70 9.47
C GLU A 360 16.04 -7.69 10.61
N ASP A 361 16.91 -8.69 10.66
CA ASP A 361 16.97 -9.60 11.80
C ASP A 361 17.54 -8.86 13.03
N ASN A 362 16.68 -8.52 13.94
CA ASN A 362 17.03 -7.90 15.21
C ASN A 362 16.07 -8.39 16.33
N ALA A 363 16.35 -8.03 17.57
CA ALA A 363 15.57 -8.48 18.71
C ALA A 363 14.07 -8.12 18.67
N ASN A 364 13.67 -7.16 17.83
CA ASN A 364 12.26 -6.80 17.70
C ASN A 364 11.54 -7.57 16.58
N THR A 365 12.26 -8.11 15.61
CA THR A 365 11.68 -8.72 14.42
C THR A 365 11.71 -10.24 14.44
N ILE A 366 12.82 -10.84 14.91
CA ILE A 366 12.99 -12.30 14.90
C ILE A 366 11.98 -13.06 15.78
N TYR A 367 11.49 -12.44 16.85
CA TYR A 367 10.45 -13.05 17.70
C TYR A 367 9.05 -12.87 17.14
N VAL A 368 8.85 -11.87 16.29
CA VAL A 368 7.54 -11.53 15.71
C VAL A 368 7.32 -12.23 14.36
N PHE A 369 8.36 -12.34 13.54
CA PHE A 369 8.28 -12.84 12.17
C PHE A 369 9.14 -14.07 11.88
N GLY A 370 10.06 -14.47 12.79
CA GLY A 370 11.15 -15.41 12.52
C GLY A 370 12.35 -14.73 11.87
N PHE A 371 13.43 -15.49 11.66
CA PHE A 371 14.59 -15.00 10.92
C PHE A 371 14.29 -14.86 9.41
N LYS A 372 14.97 -13.94 8.74
CA LYS A 372 14.90 -13.85 7.26
C LYS A 372 15.21 -15.19 6.57
N THR A 373 16.15 -15.94 7.10
CA THR A 373 16.51 -17.27 6.58
C THR A 373 15.39 -18.29 6.67
N ASP A 374 14.48 -18.16 7.63
CA ASP A 374 13.32 -19.04 7.77
C ASP A 374 12.25 -18.74 6.72
N ASN A 375 12.12 -17.46 6.36
CA ASN A 375 11.19 -16.96 5.37
C ASN A 375 9.83 -17.67 5.43
N PHE A 376 9.16 -17.55 6.58
CA PHE A 376 7.91 -18.25 6.86
C PHE A 376 6.84 -18.00 5.80
N PRO A 377 5.95 -18.97 5.53
CA PRO A 377 4.77 -18.70 4.72
C PRO A 377 3.88 -17.67 5.43
N THR A 378 3.18 -16.89 4.64
CA THR A 378 2.06 -16.08 5.12
C THR A 378 0.74 -16.83 4.93
N ASN A 379 -0.35 -16.27 5.44
CA ASN A 379 -1.69 -16.77 5.12
C ASN A 379 -2.24 -16.29 3.77
N LEU A 380 -1.49 -15.46 3.04
CA LEU A 380 -1.85 -14.99 1.70
C LEU A 380 -1.52 -16.05 0.65
N LYS A 381 -2.27 -16.04 -0.44
CA LYS A 381 -2.05 -16.94 -1.57
C LYS A 381 -1.89 -16.14 -2.87
N ASN A 382 -0.92 -16.55 -3.67
CA ASN A 382 -0.68 -16.01 -5.00
C ASN A 382 -1.68 -16.57 -6.03
N ARG A 383 -1.51 -16.18 -7.29
CA ARG A 383 -2.36 -16.63 -8.42
C ARG A 383 -2.33 -18.14 -8.67
N LYS A 384 -1.27 -18.83 -8.26
CA LYS A 384 -1.14 -20.30 -8.37
C LYS A 384 -1.72 -21.04 -7.16
N ASN A 385 -2.38 -20.31 -6.24
CA ASN A 385 -2.91 -20.84 -4.97
C ASN A 385 -1.79 -21.34 -4.01
N GLU A 386 -0.56 -20.89 -4.18
CA GLU A 386 0.58 -21.16 -3.31
C GLU A 386 0.63 -20.10 -2.21
N PHE A 387 1.08 -20.48 -1.01
CA PHE A 387 1.29 -19.51 0.06
C PHE A 387 2.46 -18.58 -0.26
N VAL A 388 2.20 -17.27 -0.16
CA VAL A 388 3.22 -16.23 -0.32
C VAL A 388 4.19 -16.31 0.85
N ARG A 389 5.48 -16.23 0.57
CA ARG A 389 6.51 -16.15 1.60
C ARG A 389 6.61 -14.74 2.17
N PHE A 390 7.00 -14.62 3.42
CA PHE A 390 7.04 -13.33 4.11
C PHE A 390 7.96 -12.30 3.41
N LEU A 391 9.10 -12.74 2.89
CA LEU A 391 10.00 -11.84 2.17
C LEU A 391 9.48 -11.39 0.81
N ASP A 392 8.59 -12.16 0.18
CA ASP A 392 8.01 -11.81 -1.13
C ASP A 392 7.00 -10.65 -1.03
N LEU A 393 6.59 -10.28 0.20
CA LEU A 393 5.73 -9.13 0.42
C LEU A 393 6.40 -7.80 0.05
N TRP A 394 7.72 -7.74 0.13
CA TRP A 394 8.50 -6.52 0.12
C TRP A 394 9.10 -6.16 -1.24
N ASP A 395 9.15 -7.10 -2.18
CA ASP A 395 9.52 -6.79 -3.56
C ASP A 395 8.38 -6.05 -4.31
N LEU A 396 8.71 -5.44 -5.45
CA LEU A 396 7.74 -4.69 -6.25
C LEU A 396 6.89 -5.58 -7.18
N TYR A 397 7.27 -6.82 -7.43
CA TYR A 397 6.73 -7.61 -8.55
C TYR A 397 5.96 -8.87 -8.15
N THR A 398 6.22 -9.46 -6.99
CA THR A 398 5.52 -10.68 -6.57
C THR A 398 4.05 -10.40 -6.28
N ASN A 399 3.16 -11.10 -6.95
CA ASN A 399 1.73 -11.00 -6.70
C ASN A 399 1.35 -11.77 -5.41
N CYS A 400 0.72 -11.08 -4.47
CA CYS A 400 0.33 -11.63 -3.17
C CYS A 400 -1.17 -11.94 -3.06
N SER A 401 -1.85 -12.04 -4.19
CA SER A 401 -3.29 -12.34 -4.26
C SER A 401 -3.62 -13.19 -5.50
N PRO A 402 -4.83 -13.77 -5.59
CA PRO A 402 -5.29 -14.44 -6.80
C PRO A 402 -5.54 -13.51 -8.00
N ALA A 403 -5.59 -12.20 -7.78
CA ALA A 403 -5.83 -11.22 -8.85
C ALA A 403 -4.68 -11.16 -9.86
N ARG A 404 -5.02 -10.96 -11.14
CA ARG A 404 -4.02 -10.73 -12.20
C ARG A 404 -3.34 -9.38 -12.07
N ASP A 405 -4.14 -8.34 -11.83
CA ASP A 405 -3.69 -6.96 -11.89
C ASP A 405 -3.49 -6.37 -10.51
N LEU A 406 -2.38 -5.68 -10.33
CA LEU A 406 -2.14 -4.79 -9.21
C LEU A 406 -2.83 -3.44 -9.44
N PRO A 407 -3.05 -2.62 -8.41
CA PRO A 407 -3.37 -1.21 -8.61
C PRO A 407 -2.23 -0.48 -9.31
N LEU A 408 -2.48 0.74 -9.77
CA LEU A 408 -1.40 1.62 -10.15
C LEU A 408 -0.50 1.86 -8.93
N ILE A 409 0.77 1.51 -9.04
CA ILE A 409 1.75 1.75 -7.99
C ILE A 409 2.74 2.80 -8.49
N LYS A 410 2.94 3.86 -7.71
CA LYS A 410 3.98 4.87 -7.90
C LYS A 410 5.00 4.71 -6.79
N HIS A 411 6.24 4.48 -7.19
CA HIS A 411 7.35 4.29 -6.27
C HIS A 411 8.37 5.42 -6.45
N TRP A 412 8.60 6.17 -5.39
CA TRP A 412 9.58 7.24 -5.32
C TRP A 412 10.72 6.84 -4.39
N HIS A 413 11.98 6.99 -4.83
CA HIS A 413 13.13 6.64 -4.01
C HIS A 413 14.27 7.67 -4.15
N GLY A 414 14.88 8.02 -3.01
CA GLY A 414 16.03 8.89 -2.96
C GLY A 414 17.35 8.12 -3.12
N LYS A 415 18.23 8.56 -4.01
CA LYS A 415 19.57 7.95 -4.21
C LYS A 415 20.52 8.20 -3.05
N GLN A 416 20.22 9.17 -2.17
CA GLN A 416 20.95 9.44 -0.92
C GLN A 416 20.39 8.68 0.29
N ASP A 417 19.39 7.83 0.09
CA ASP A 417 18.81 7.04 1.16
C ASP A 417 19.77 5.93 1.59
N ASP A 418 20.31 6.05 2.82
CA ASP A 418 21.20 5.08 3.46
C ASP A 418 20.55 4.35 4.64
N ASN A 419 19.25 4.49 4.83
CA ASN A 419 18.52 4.02 6.01
C ASN A 419 18.25 2.51 5.99
N GLY A 420 19.13 1.72 6.57
CA GLY A 420 18.95 0.29 6.83
C GLY A 420 18.45 -0.51 5.63
N THR A 421 17.37 -1.26 5.80
CA THR A 421 16.74 -2.04 4.72
C THR A 421 15.94 -1.20 3.72
N MET A 422 15.66 0.07 4.05
CA MET A 422 14.93 0.99 3.18
C MET A 422 15.84 1.73 2.19
N ARG A 423 17.15 1.59 2.30
CA ARG A 423 18.15 2.32 1.51
C ARG A 423 18.06 2.07 0.01
N TRP A 424 18.53 3.06 -0.76
CA TRP A 424 18.89 2.86 -2.16
C TRP A 424 19.91 1.74 -2.29
N SER A 425 19.71 0.79 -3.18
CA SER A 425 20.58 -0.38 -3.26
C SER A 425 20.40 -1.11 -4.60
N PRO A 426 21.34 -2.03 -4.95
CA PRO A 426 21.18 -2.90 -6.11
C PRO A 426 19.86 -3.70 -6.12
N ILE A 427 19.30 -4.00 -4.94
CA ILE A 427 18.01 -4.69 -4.84
C ILE A 427 16.89 -3.82 -5.40
N VAL A 428 16.86 -2.51 -5.11
CA VAL A 428 15.88 -1.58 -5.64
C VAL A 428 15.95 -1.52 -7.16
N ILE A 429 17.17 -1.41 -7.71
CA ILE A 429 17.39 -1.35 -9.17
C ILE A 429 16.96 -2.65 -9.85
N GLU A 430 17.27 -3.79 -9.26
CA GLU A 430 16.83 -5.08 -9.80
C GLU A 430 15.30 -5.19 -9.80
N ASN A 431 14.64 -4.71 -8.75
CA ASN A 431 13.18 -4.63 -8.72
C ASN A 431 12.62 -3.74 -9.84
N PHE A 432 13.25 -2.59 -10.13
CA PHE A 432 12.86 -1.74 -11.26
C PHE A 432 12.95 -2.50 -12.59
N ARG A 433 14.08 -3.19 -12.84
CA ARG A 433 14.30 -3.97 -14.07
C ARG A 433 13.28 -5.10 -14.24
N ILE A 434 13.02 -5.84 -13.16
CA ILE A 434 12.02 -6.91 -13.20
C ILE A 434 10.64 -6.34 -13.52
N CYS A 435 10.20 -5.30 -12.82
CA CYS A 435 8.91 -4.66 -13.05
C CYS A 435 8.75 -4.16 -14.48
N ASP A 436 9.79 -3.55 -15.03
CA ASP A 436 9.79 -3.07 -16.42
C ASP A 436 9.70 -4.23 -17.41
N SER A 437 10.40 -5.33 -17.17
CA SER A 437 10.40 -6.48 -18.08
C SER A 437 9.10 -7.27 -18.11
N ILE A 438 8.41 -7.40 -16.97
CA ILE A 438 7.18 -8.22 -16.86
C ILE A 438 5.89 -7.40 -16.98
N GLY A 439 6.00 -6.10 -17.16
CA GLY A 439 4.86 -5.22 -17.40
C GLY A 439 3.91 -5.08 -16.22
N THR A 440 4.42 -4.99 -14.99
CA THR A 440 3.58 -4.76 -13.80
C THR A 440 2.83 -3.44 -13.82
N GLY A 441 3.34 -2.45 -14.56
CA GLY A 441 2.77 -1.11 -14.66
C GLY A 441 3.14 -0.20 -13.50
N ILE A 442 4.16 -0.54 -12.73
CA ILE A 442 4.68 0.31 -11.66
C ILE A 442 5.45 1.48 -12.28
N GLN A 443 5.16 2.69 -11.78
CA GLN A 443 5.89 3.90 -12.12
C GLN A 443 7.00 4.10 -11.08
N ASN A 444 8.25 3.99 -11.50
CA ASN A 444 9.40 4.18 -10.64
C ASN A 444 10.03 5.55 -10.89
N TYR A 445 10.35 6.26 -9.81
CA TYR A 445 11.02 7.57 -9.83
C TYR A 445 12.20 7.56 -8.87
N TRP A 446 13.25 8.29 -9.20
CA TRP A 446 14.38 8.51 -8.31
C TRP A 446 14.87 9.96 -8.37
N SER A 447 15.51 10.42 -7.31
CA SER A 447 16.12 11.73 -7.18
C SER A 447 17.27 11.70 -6.19
N GLU A 448 17.99 12.80 -6.02
CA GLU A 448 19.10 12.93 -5.05
C GLU A 448 18.63 13.09 -3.58
N ARG A 449 17.39 12.78 -3.29
CA ARG A 449 16.84 12.91 -1.95
C ARG A 449 17.39 11.86 -0.98
N PRO A 450 17.60 12.20 0.31
CA PRO A 450 17.84 11.23 1.38
C PRO A 450 16.56 10.52 1.82
N HIS A 451 16.61 9.76 2.93
CA HIS A 451 15.48 8.99 3.44
C HIS A 451 14.26 9.85 3.81
N GLY A 452 14.45 11.02 4.43
CA GLY A 452 13.38 11.92 4.87
C GLY A 452 13.43 13.27 4.19
N MET A 453 12.28 13.94 4.08
CA MET A 453 12.18 15.26 3.45
C MET A 453 12.90 16.36 4.23
N ASP A 454 12.74 16.36 5.53
CA ASP A 454 13.32 17.32 6.47
C ASP A 454 14.86 17.22 6.57
N MET A 455 15.44 16.16 6.03
CA MET A 455 16.89 15.95 5.98
C MET A 455 17.54 16.43 4.69
N ALA A 456 16.80 17.04 3.77
CA ALA A 456 17.26 17.34 2.42
C ALA A 456 17.43 18.83 2.07
N PRO A 457 17.73 19.78 2.99
CA PRO A 457 17.82 21.19 2.63
C PRO A 457 18.96 21.52 1.65
N ALA A 458 19.91 20.62 1.49
CA ALA A 458 21.05 20.82 0.58
C ALA A 458 20.81 20.27 -0.84
N PHE A 459 19.77 19.50 -1.05
CA PHE A 459 19.45 18.90 -2.33
C PHE A 459 18.28 19.69 -2.94
N ASN A 460 18.48 20.24 -4.07
CA ASN A 460 17.44 20.90 -4.86
C ASN A 460 16.44 19.84 -5.38
N ASP A 461 15.87 19.10 -4.44
CA ASP A 461 14.89 18.06 -4.71
C ASP A 461 13.52 18.71 -4.84
N HIS A 462 12.81 18.42 -5.88
CA HIS A 462 11.46 18.90 -6.16
C HIS A 462 10.42 18.45 -5.13
N TRP A 463 10.84 17.71 -4.13
CA TRP A 463 10.01 17.25 -3.04
C TRP A 463 9.76 18.35 -2.02
N ILE A 464 9.09 19.42 -2.38
CA ILE A 464 8.12 20.06 -1.49
C ILE A 464 8.65 20.89 -0.31
N GLN A 465 9.82 20.62 0.26
CA GLN A 465 10.23 21.33 1.48
C GLN A 465 10.31 22.84 1.29
N ASP A 466 10.81 23.25 0.16
CA ASP A 466 11.06 24.66 -0.15
C ASP A 466 9.96 25.32 -0.98
N ILE A 467 8.86 24.57 -1.28
CA ILE A 467 7.78 25.14 -2.07
C ILE A 467 6.78 25.83 -1.15
N PRO A 468 6.56 27.12 -1.35
CA PRO A 468 5.52 27.83 -0.64
C PRO A 468 4.16 27.12 -0.82
N PRO A 469 3.34 26.99 0.23
CA PRO A 469 2.04 26.30 0.15
C PRO A 469 1.13 26.77 -0.99
N ALA A 470 1.23 28.07 -1.35
CA ALA A 470 0.47 28.64 -2.47
C ALA A 470 0.92 28.15 -3.85
N GLN A 471 2.11 27.57 -3.96
CA GLN A 471 2.69 27.06 -5.21
C GLN A 471 2.65 25.53 -5.29
N GLN A 472 2.19 24.86 -4.25
CA GLN A 472 2.05 23.41 -4.25
C GLN A 472 0.91 22.97 -5.16
N THR A 473 1.21 22.01 -6.02
CA THR A 473 0.27 21.47 -7.00
C THR A 473 -0.22 20.06 -6.64
N ALA A 474 -1.01 19.47 -7.51
CA ALA A 474 -1.46 18.10 -7.35
C ALA A 474 -0.31 17.08 -7.32
N SER A 475 0.83 17.34 -7.97
CA SER A 475 2.00 16.46 -7.91
C SER A 475 2.71 16.49 -6.56
N ASP A 476 2.59 17.60 -5.82
CA ASP A 476 3.14 17.75 -4.48
C ASP A 476 2.19 17.26 -3.40
N ASN A 477 0.95 17.13 -3.79
CA ASN A 477 -0.15 16.75 -2.95
C ASN A 477 -0.54 15.31 -3.31
N VAL A 478 0.23 14.35 -2.79
CA VAL A 478 0.12 12.93 -3.15
C VAL A 478 -1.31 12.43 -3.02
N SER A 479 -1.94 12.68 -1.89
CA SER A 479 -3.30 12.22 -1.65
C SER A 479 -4.32 12.81 -2.61
N PHE A 480 -4.14 14.07 -2.98
CA PHE A 480 -5.00 14.73 -3.94
C PHE A 480 -4.77 14.24 -5.37
N ALA A 481 -3.50 14.13 -5.79
CA ALA A 481 -3.15 13.65 -7.13
C ALA A 481 -3.72 12.24 -7.40
N GLU A 482 -3.72 11.38 -6.38
CA GLU A 482 -4.15 9.99 -6.50
C GLU A 482 -5.68 9.82 -6.31
N ALA A 483 -6.38 10.81 -5.81
CA ALA A 483 -7.85 10.75 -5.58
C ALA A 483 -8.69 10.45 -6.83
N ARG A 484 -8.14 10.61 -8.03
CA ARG A 484 -8.77 10.27 -9.32
C ARG A 484 -8.76 8.79 -9.65
N TYR A 485 -7.83 8.02 -9.08
CA TYR A 485 -7.69 6.61 -9.43
C TYR A 485 -8.72 5.75 -8.70
N ARG A 486 -9.26 4.80 -9.45
CA ARG A 486 -10.36 3.94 -9.03
C ARG A 486 -9.96 2.47 -9.10
N SER A 487 -10.49 1.66 -8.18
CA SER A 487 -10.32 0.21 -8.22
C SER A 487 -11.19 -0.48 -9.29
N ASP A 488 -12.28 0.18 -9.71
CA ASP A 488 -13.24 -0.28 -10.73
C ASP A 488 -12.99 0.33 -12.13
N ALA A 489 -11.77 0.80 -12.40
CA ALA A 489 -11.42 1.39 -13.69
C ALA A 489 -10.12 0.80 -14.25
N SER A 490 -10.07 0.61 -15.56
CA SER A 490 -8.85 0.22 -16.26
C SER A 490 -7.88 1.40 -16.40
N PHE A 491 -6.60 1.07 -16.61
CA PHE A 491 -5.57 2.05 -16.86
C PHE A 491 -4.48 1.49 -17.78
N PRO A 492 -3.76 2.35 -18.54
CA PRO A 492 -2.59 1.94 -19.31
C PRO A 492 -1.37 1.80 -18.39
N ALA A 493 -0.70 0.66 -18.48
CA ALA A 493 0.59 0.44 -17.84
C ALA A 493 1.69 0.44 -18.90
N PHE A 494 2.76 1.17 -18.65
CA PHE A 494 3.88 1.33 -19.58
C PHE A 494 5.09 0.56 -19.05
N PHE A 495 5.77 -0.17 -19.92
CA PHE A 495 6.92 -0.99 -19.58
C PHE A 495 7.82 -1.25 -20.80
N ASN A 496 8.91 -1.99 -20.62
CA ASN A 496 9.91 -2.23 -21.66
C ASN A 496 10.43 -0.90 -22.25
N HIS A 497 10.85 -0.01 -21.34
CA HIS A 497 11.33 1.31 -21.69
C HIS A 497 12.74 1.25 -22.29
N ARG A 498 13.02 2.19 -23.18
CA ARG A 498 14.40 2.41 -23.63
C ARG A 498 15.23 2.97 -22.48
N LEU A 499 16.41 2.37 -22.23
CA LEU A 499 17.33 2.77 -21.17
C LEU A 499 18.48 3.67 -21.66
N ASP A 500 18.49 4.03 -22.94
CA ASP A 500 19.48 4.88 -23.59
C ASP A 500 19.04 6.34 -23.77
N THR A 501 17.94 6.72 -23.15
CA THR A 501 17.39 8.07 -23.18
C THR A 501 17.82 8.88 -21.95
N LYS A 502 17.66 10.19 -22.00
CA LYS A 502 18.02 11.08 -20.87
C LYS A 502 17.18 10.82 -19.63
N ASN A 503 17.83 10.88 -18.49
CA ASN A 503 17.19 10.69 -17.17
C ASN A 503 16.37 9.40 -17.07
N ASN A 504 16.96 8.32 -17.54
CA ASN A 504 16.38 7.01 -17.66
C ASN A 504 17.32 5.89 -17.15
N ASP A 505 18.50 6.24 -16.62
CA ASP A 505 19.43 5.31 -16.00
C ASP A 505 19.48 5.51 -14.48
N PRO A 506 18.87 4.61 -13.68
CA PRO A 506 18.97 4.70 -12.23
C PRO A 506 20.36 4.31 -11.69
N GLY A 507 21.23 3.79 -12.52
CA GLY A 507 22.55 3.28 -12.14
C GLY A 507 22.52 1.87 -11.58
N THR A 508 23.48 1.57 -10.68
CA THR A 508 23.67 0.23 -10.08
C THR A 508 23.17 0.13 -8.63
N GLY A 509 22.69 1.20 -8.07
CA GLY A 509 22.24 1.24 -6.67
C GLY A 509 23.30 1.69 -5.67
N LEU A 510 24.37 2.36 -6.14
CA LEU A 510 25.32 3.02 -5.26
C LEU A 510 24.69 4.25 -4.62
N ILE A 511 24.94 4.44 -3.32
CA ILE A 511 24.46 5.59 -2.55
C ILE A 511 25.45 6.74 -2.76
N GLY A 512 24.96 7.95 -2.99
CA GLY A 512 25.81 9.14 -3.03
C GLY A 512 25.38 10.17 -4.06
N ILE A 513 25.69 11.45 -3.78
CA ILE A 513 25.39 12.57 -4.68
C ILE A 513 26.42 12.60 -5.80
N ASN A 514 25.96 12.72 -7.06
CA ASN A 514 26.83 12.86 -8.23
C ASN A 514 27.96 11.80 -8.25
N ASN A 515 27.64 10.60 -7.84
CA ASN A 515 28.61 9.51 -7.73
C ASN A 515 28.98 8.89 -9.08
N GLY A 516 28.45 9.41 -10.18
CA GLY A 516 28.65 8.90 -11.53
C GLY A 516 27.92 7.59 -11.85
N ASP A 517 27.03 7.15 -10.97
CA ASP A 517 26.26 5.92 -11.10
C ASP A 517 24.85 6.19 -11.61
N GLY A 518 24.72 6.37 -12.91
CA GLY A 518 23.45 6.71 -13.57
C GLY A 518 23.05 8.17 -13.43
N ASP A 519 21.81 8.47 -13.76
CA ASP A 519 21.25 9.81 -13.68
C ASP A 519 20.88 10.21 -12.24
N ASN A 520 21.11 11.46 -11.88
CA ASN A 520 20.81 11.98 -10.54
C ASN A 520 19.31 11.94 -10.23
N TRP A 521 18.48 12.07 -11.25
CA TRP A 521 17.04 11.96 -11.16
C TRP A 521 16.48 11.35 -12.45
N GLY A 522 15.31 10.74 -12.36
CA GLY A 522 14.69 10.12 -13.52
C GLY A 522 13.45 9.31 -13.18
N ALA A 523 12.90 8.67 -14.21
CA ALA A 523 11.74 7.82 -14.03
C ALA A 523 11.65 6.71 -15.10
N TRP A 524 11.20 5.53 -14.69
CA TRP A 524 10.68 4.49 -15.57
C TRP A 524 9.16 4.42 -15.43
N GLY A 525 8.44 4.68 -16.53
CA GLY A 525 6.98 4.80 -16.53
C GLY A 525 6.44 6.07 -15.88
N GLY A 526 7.23 6.75 -15.07
CA GLY A 526 6.80 7.89 -14.27
C GLY A 526 6.46 9.15 -15.06
N TYR A 527 7.02 9.34 -16.25
CA TYR A 527 6.67 10.48 -17.11
C TYR A 527 5.34 10.32 -17.84
N HIS A 528 4.81 9.09 -17.93
CA HIS A 528 3.58 8.82 -18.67
C HIS A 528 2.36 9.32 -17.91
N ARG A 529 1.48 9.98 -18.64
CA ARG A 529 0.19 10.50 -18.16
C ARG A 529 -0.92 10.00 -19.07
N TRP A 530 -2.11 9.90 -18.53
CA TRP A 530 -3.30 9.54 -19.30
C TRP A 530 -4.57 10.15 -18.73
N GLU A 531 -5.57 10.22 -19.60
CA GLU A 531 -6.92 10.68 -19.29
C GLU A 531 -7.92 9.99 -20.22
N ASN A 532 -9.22 10.21 -19.99
CA ASN A 532 -10.31 9.79 -20.84
C ASN A 532 -10.26 8.28 -21.18
N VAL A 533 -9.97 7.45 -20.17
CA VAL A 533 -10.04 6.01 -20.32
C VAL A 533 -11.49 5.59 -20.48
N THR A 534 -11.81 4.89 -21.56
CA THR A 534 -13.15 4.35 -21.83
C THR A 534 -13.04 2.93 -22.34
N GLU A 535 -14.00 2.09 -22.00
CA GLU A 535 -14.04 0.71 -22.46
C GLU A 535 -15.46 0.21 -22.74
N THR A 536 -15.56 -0.63 -23.72
CA THR A 536 -16.72 -1.43 -24.10
C THR A 536 -16.24 -2.86 -24.33
N PRO A 537 -17.12 -3.87 -24.47
CA PRO A 537 -16.68 -5.21 -24.86
C PRO A 537 -15.91 -5.27 -26.19
N GLN A 538 -16.10 -4.28 -27.09
CA GLN A 538 -15.49 -4.22 -28.40
C GLN A 538 -14.24 -3.36 -28.48
N ALA A 539 -14.10 -2.37 -27.59
CA ALA A 539 -13.01 -1.41 -27.69
C ALA A 539 -12.58 -0.86 -26.31
N TRP A 540 -11.27 -0.58 -26.20
CA TRP A 540 -10.67 0.20 -25.15
C TRP A 540 -9.99 1.44 -25.74
N GLN A 541 -10.06 2.56 -25.04
CA GLN A 541 -9.46 3.81 -25.48
C GLN A 541 -8.87 4.61 -24.30
N ALA A 542 -7.75 5.29 -24.54
CA ALA A 542 -7.18 6.28 -23.61
C ALA A 542 -6.46 7.38 -24.41
N THR A 543 -6.38 8.56 -23.83
CA THR A 543 -5.49 9.62 -24.28
C THR A 543 -4.22 9.60 -23.44
N VAL A 544 -3.04 9.56 -24.07
CA VAL A 544 -1.75 9.41 -23.40
C VAL A 544 -0.76 10.51 -23.84
N TRP A 545 0.14 10.92 -22.93
CA TRP A 545 1.22 11.86 -23.20
C TRP A 545 2.34 11.72 -22.18
N LEU A 546 3.47 12.37 -22.43
CA LEU A 546 4.55 12.54 -21.46
C LEU A 546 4.43 13.91 -20.79
N GLU A 547 4.61 13.92 -19.48
CA GLU A 547 4.56 15.15 -18.69
C GLU A 547 5.59 16.17 -19.18
N SER A 548 5.16 17.40 -19.43
CA SER A 548 6.02 18.50 -19.90
C SER A 548 5.67 19.85 -19.27
N ASN A 549 4.64 19.87 -18.40
CA ASN A 549 4.13 21.08 -17.77
C ASN A 549 4.09 20.98 -16.24
N ALA A 550 4.89 20.07 -15.68
CA ALA A 550 4.99 19.94 -14.23
C ALA A 550 5.59 21.21 -13.62
N VAL A 551 5.11 21.57 -12.44
CA VAL A 551 5.63 22.71 -11.66
C VAL A 551 7.10 22.50 -11.32
N PHE A 552 7.48 21.25 -11.07
CA PHE A 552 8.86 20.88 -10.84
C PHE A 552 9.52 20.47 -12.15
N PRO A 553 10.64 21.09 -12.53
CA PRO A 553 11.33 20.78 -13.78
C PRO A 553 11.69 19.29 -13.91
N ASN A 554 12.05 18.65 -12.81
CA ASN A 554 12.46 17.24 -12.80
C ASN A 554 11.31 16.25 -13.04
N ASP A 555 10.05 16.68 -12.91
CA ASP A 555 8.89 15.85 -13.24
C ASP A 555 8.57 15.89 -14.74
N ASN A 556 9.18 16.80 -15.49
CA ASN A 556 9.03 16.88 -16.94
C ASN A 556 9.90 15.86 -17.64
N CYS A 557 9.34 15.15 -18.61
CA CYS A 557 10.13 14.27 -19.45
C CYS A 557 11.21 15.05 -20.20
N PRO A 558 12.48 14.68 -20.15
CA PRO A 558 13.54 15.37 -20.88
C PRO A 558 13.52 15.12 -22.40
N GLU A 559 12.91 14.01 -22.84
CA GLU A 559 12.82 13.61 -24.25
C GLU A 559 11.51 14.07 -24.88
N ASP A 560 11.52 14.40 -26.16
CA ASP A 560 10.33 14.82 -26.89
C ASP A 560 9.33 13.69 -27.11
N PHE A 561 9.79 12.47 -27.15
CA PHE A 561 8.98 11.25 -27.16
C PHE A 561 9.74 10.06 -26.56
N LEU A 562 8.99 9.13 -26.04
CA LEU A 562 9.48 7.82 -25.58
C LEU A 562 8.67 6.71 -26.24
N THR A 563 9.28 5.54 -26.39
CA THR A 563 8.57 4.33 -26.76
C THR A 563 8.47 3.38 -25.58
N ALA A 564 7.33 2.75 -25.41
CA ALA A 564 7.10 1.73 -24.40
C ALA A 564 6.06 0.74 -24.89
N ASP A 565 6.07 -0.45 -24.32
CA ASP A 565 4.93 -1.37 -24.45
C ASP A 565 3.80 -0.87 -23.54
N LEU A 566 2.56 -0.95 -24.01
CA LEU A 566 1.39 -0.53 -23.27
C LEU A 566 0.51 -1.75 -22.96
N ALA A 567 0.34 -2.07 -21.69
CA ALA A 567 -0.58 -3.08 -21.23
C ALA A 567 -1.88 -2.46 -20.70
N ILE A 568 -3.04 -3.05 -21.03
CA ILE A 568 -4.31 -2.68 -20.43
C ILE A 568 -4.45 -3.43 -19.10
N ARG A 569 -4.42 -2.70 -17.99
CA ARG A 569 -4.57 -3.25 -16.64
C ARG A 569 -5.97 -2.99 -16.10
N ARG A 570 -6.47 -3.91 -15.28
CA ARG A 570 -7.82 -3.85 -14.67
C ARG A 570 -8.95 -3.59 -15.66
N PRO A 571 -9.00 -4.19 -16.87
CA PRO A 571 -10.16 -4.03 -17.73
C PRO A 571 -11.41 -4.54 -17.03
N GLN A 572 -12.50 -3.80 -17.15
CA GLN A 572 -13.78 -4.13 -16.52
C GLN A 572 -14.70 -4.85 -17.50
N VAL A 573 -14.71 -4.40 -18.74
CA VAL A 573 -15.59 -4.94 -19.79
C VAL A 573 -14.85 -5.29 -21.09
N PHE A 574 -13.68 -4.71 -21.35
CA PHE A 574 -12.83 -5.06 -22.48
C PHE A 574 -11.97 -6.28 -22.15
N LEU A 575 -12.49 -7.47 -22.38
CA LEU A 575 -11.90 -8.74 -21.93
C LEU A 575 -11.66 -9.71 -23.12
N PRO A 576 -10.81 -9.36 -24.10
CA PRO A 576 -10.49 -10.29 -25.18
C PRO A 576 -9.74 -11.52 -24.63
N ALA A 577 -10.03 -12.70 -25.18
CA ALA A 577 -9.46 -13.96 -24.71
C ALA A 577 -7.99 -14.12 -25.13
N THR A 578 -7.21 -14.85 -24.33
CA THR A 578 -5.84 -15.26 -24.68
C THR A 578 -5.80 -15.88 -26.10
N GLY A 579 -4.83 -15.45 -26.90
CA GLY A 579 -4.66 -15.87 -28.27
C GLY A 579 -5.52 -15.13 -29.29
N GLN A 580 -6.50 -14.35 -28.85
CA GLN A 580 -7.34 -13.53 -29.73
C GLN A 580 -6.53 -12.41 -30.37
N MET A 581 -6.78 -12.10 -31.62
CA MET A 581 -6.18 -10.97 -32.31
C MET A 581 -6.95 -9.69 -31.99
N ILE A 582 -6.19 -8.61 -31.73
CA ILE A 582 -6.72 -7.26 -31.55
C ILE A 582 -6.09 -6.33 -32.59
N SER A 583 -6.82 -5.31 -32.99
CA SER A 583 -6.29 -4.19 -33.78
C SER A 583 -6.10 -2.98 -32.89
N TRP A 584 -5.10 -2.17 -33.16
CA TRP A 584 -4.90 -0.94 -32.43
C TRP A 584 -4.43 0.19 -33.34
N LYS A 585 -4.67 1.41 -32.92
CA LYS A 585 -4.16 2.63 -33.56
C LYS A 585 -3.82 3.69 -32.50
N ALA A 586 -2.84 4.51 -32.83
CA ALA A 586 -2.44 5.71 -32.11
C ALA A 586 -2.69 6.91 -33.04
N GLU A 587 -3.52 7.84 -32.60
CA GLU A 587 -3.92 9.02 -33.36
C GLU A 587 -3.47 10.30 -32.64
N ASP A 588 -2.96 11.26 -33.39
CA ASP A 588 -2.78 12.63 -32.90
C ASP A 588 -4.16 13.20 -32.52
N LEU A 589 -4.33 13.59 -31.25
CA LEU A 589 -5.62 14.05 -30.74
C LEU A 589 -6.11 15.34 -31.42
N THR A 590 -5.20 16.20 -31.89
CA THR A 590 -5.52 17.49 -32.50
C THR A 590 -5.86 17.36 -33.97
N THR A 591 -5.06 16.59 -34.71
CA THR A 591 -5.20 16.48 -36.18
C THR A 591 -6.03 15.28 -36.64
N GLY A 592 -6.21 14.28 -35.79
CA GLY A 592 -6.83 13.01 -36.13
C GLY A 592 -5.96 12.10 -37.01
N ASN A 593 -4.71 12.48 -37.30
CA ASN A 593 -3.81 11.67 -38.11
C ASN A 593 -3.39 10.42 -37.36
N ILE A 594 -3.40 9.28 -38.04
CA ILE A 594 -2.87 8.03 -37.51
C ILE A 594 -1.35 8.09 -37.52
N LEU A 595 -0.76 8.04 -36.31
CA LEU A 595 0.68 8.04 -36.11
C LEU A 595 1.25 6.62 -36.18
N GLN A 596 0.55 5.67 -35.59
CA GLN A 596 0.89 4.24 -35.58
C GLN A 596 -0.39 3.41 -35.62
N ASN A 597 -0.31 2.22 -36.18
CA ASN A 597 -1.34 1.22 -36.08
C ASN A 597 -0.72 -0.20 -36.14
N GLY A 598 -1.48 -1.18 -35.77
CA GLY A 598 -1.02 -2.56 -35.85
C GLY A 598 -2.04 -3.57 -35.35
N VAL A 599 -1.60 -4.82 -35.36
CA VAL A 599 -2.32 -5.93 -34.74
C VAL A 599 -1.43 -6.56 -33.69
N ALA A 600 -2.03 -7.10 -32.65
CA ALA A 600 -1.33 -7.84 -31.60
C ALA A 600 -2.17 -9.03 -31.16
N GLN A 601 -1.54 -10.03 -30.59
CA GLN A 601 -2.22 -11.16 -29.99
C GLN A 601 -2.31 -10.98 -28.48
N VAL A 602 -3.50 -11.21 -27.93
CA VAL A 602 -3.71 -11.19 -26.47
C VAL A 602 -2.84 -12.26 -25.82
N GLN A 603 -2.02 -11.84 -24.89
CA GLN A 603 -1.05 -12.70 -24.21
C GLN A 603 -1.73 -13.63 -23.20
N ALA A 604 -0.93 -14.47 -22.55
CA ALA A 604 -1.40 -15.31 -21.45
C ALA A 604 -2.14 -14.47 -20.38
N ASP A 605 -3.05 -15.11 -19.67
CA ASP A 605 -3.89 -14.47 -18.65
C ASP A 605 -4.81 -13.34 -19.18
N ASN A 606 -5.16 -13.39 -20.46
CA ASN A 606 -5.97 -12.37 -21.13
C ASN A 606 -5.35 -10.96 -21.07
N LEU A 607 -4.02 -10.87 -21.04
CA LEU A 607 -3.33 -9.59 -21.00
C LEU A 607 -3.22 -8.99 -22.41
N THR A 608 -3.85 -7.85 -22.62
CA THR A 608 -3.73 -7.08 -23.87
C THR A 608 -2.52 -6.17 -23.78
N VAL A 609 -1.55 -6.39 -24.68
CA VAL A 609 -0.32 -5.60 -24.80
C VAL A 609 -0.18 -5.06 -26.21
N ILE A 610 0.10 -3.77 -26.31
CA ILE A 610 0.43 -3.08 -27.55
C ILE A 610 1.93 -2.79 -27.52
N PRO A 611 2.71 -3.30 -28.48
CA PRO A 611 4.17 -3.12 -28.45
C PRO A 611 4.59 -1.74 -28.95
N GLN A 612 5.62 -1.18 -28.34
CA GLN A 612 6.41 -0.02 -28.78
C GLN A 612 5.58 1.18 -29.25
N VAL A 613 4.65 1.60 -28.42
CA VAL A 613 3.84 2.80 -28.67
C VAL A 613 4.70 4.06 -28.46
N ALA A 614 4.73 4.93 -29.45
CA ALA A 614 5.38 6.23 -29.35
C ALA A 614 4.46 7.22 -28.61
N ILE A 615 4.94 7.77 -27.53
CA ILE A 615 4.22 8.70 -26.65
C ILE A 615 5.03 9.99 -26.58
N PHE A 616 4.39 11.12 -26.83
CA PHE A 616 5.02 12.42 -27.01
C PHE A 616 4.77 13.32 -25.80
N LYS A 617 5.65 14.31 -25.60
CA LYS A 617 5.40 15.41 -24.66
C LYS A 617 4.05 16.05 -24.91
N GLU A 618 3.34 16.42 -23.85
CA GLU A 618 2.07 17.16 -23.94
C GLU A 618 2.20 18.43 -24.76
N SER A 619 3.32 19.16 -24.61
CA SER A 619 3.62 20.38 -25.37
C SER A 619 3.75 20.16 -26.87
N ILE A 620 4.00 18.92 -27.32
CA ILE A 620 4.08 18.55 -28.72
C ILE A 620 2.74 18.02 -29.22
N ARG A 621 2.22 16.97 -28.57
CA ARG A 621 0.90 16.37 -28.88
C ARG A 621 0.45 15.37 -27.83
N LYS A 622 -0.86 15.28 -27.62
CA LYS A 622 -1.48 14.13 -26.96
C LYS A 622 -1.87 13.07 -28.00
N VAL A 623 -1.76 11.81 -27.62
CA VAL A 623 -2.04 10.67 -28.50
C VAL A 623 -3.25 9.90 -27.97
N ARG A 624 -4.24 9.65 -28.84
CA ARG A 624 -5.36 8.77 -28.54
C ARG A 624 -5.00 7.36 -28.95
N ILE A 625 -4.94 6.44 -28.00
CA ILE A 625 -4.79 5.01 -28.25
C ILE A 625 -6.17 4.38 -28.29
N THR A 626 -6.48 3.66 -29.38
CA THR A 626 -7.71 2.87 -29.50
C THR A 626 -7.33 1.43 -29.77
N VAL A 627 -7.85 0.51 -28.98
CA VAL A 627 -7.69 -0.94 -29.13
C VAL A 627 -9.05 -1.56 -29.39
N ILE A 628 -9.14 -2.41 -30.39
CA ILE A 628 -10.39 -3.00 -30.84
C ILE A 628 -10.27 -4.53 -30.81
N ASN A 629 -11.28 -5.17 -30.26
CA ASN A 629 -11.39 -6.61 -30.22
C ASN A 629 -11.63 -7.17 -31.63
N GLY A 630 -10.70 -7.99 -32.14
CA GLY A 630 -10.70 -8.50 -33.49
C GLY A 630 -9.84 -7.70 -34.47
N ILE A 631 -9.74 -8.23 -35.67
CA ILE A 631 -9.07 -7.54 -36.77
C ILE A 631 -10.11 -6.68 -37.48
N ILE A 632 -9.94 -5.37 -37.48
CA ILE A 632 -10.69 -4.53 -38.40
C ILE A 632 -10.08 -4.79 -39.76
N PRO A 633 -10.86 -5.25 -40.78
CA PRO A 633 -10.42 -5.15 -42.14
C PRO A 633 -10.28 -3.62 -42.40
N THR A 634 -9.08 -3.11 -42.45
CA THR A 634 -8.89 -1.82 -43.08
C THR A 634 -9.39 -1.96 -44.51
N ALA A 635 -10.23 -1.04 -44.95
CA ALA A 635 -10.74 -1.03 -46.34
C ALA A 635 -9.61 -0.88 -47.38
N GLU A 636 -8.37 -0.79 -46.90
CA GLU A 636 -7.09 -1.02 -47.55
C GLU A 636 -6.32 -2.07 -46.76
N ALA A 637 -6.81 -3.30 -46.63
CA ALA A 637 -5.93 -4.45 -46.61
C ALA A 637 -5.27 -4.48 -48.01
N ALA A 638 -4.23 -3.68 -48.17
CA ALA A 638 -3.18 -4.05 -49.08
C ALA A 638 -2.94 -5.54 -48.78
N THR A 639 -3.19 -6.41 -49.70
CA THR A 639 -2.93 -7.85 -49.61
C THR A 639 -1.61 -8.06 -48.90
N ALA A 640 -1.44 -9.15 -48.15
CA ALA A 640 -0.17 -9.45 -47.41
C ALA A 640 1.07 -9.37 -48.32
N ASP A 641 0.87 -9.38 -49.65
CA ASP A 641 1.82 -9.05 -50.70
C ASP A 641 2.18 -7.55 -50.83
N ALA A 642 1.49 -6.62 -50.15
CA ALA A 642 1.72 -5.19 -50.30
C ALA A 642 2.66 -4.58 -49.25
N LEU A 643 2.95 -5.29 -48.14
CA LEU A 643 3.90 -4.83 -47.15
C LEU A 643 5.32 -5.14 -47.58
N LEU A 644 6.14 -4.08 -47.70
CA LEU A 644 7.56 -4.21 -47.95
C LEU A 644 8.23 -4.81 -46.70
N ARG A 645 8.82 -5.99 -46.83
CA ARG A 645 9.62 -6.59 -45.79
C ARG A 645 11.02 -5.98 -45.83
N ILE A 646 11.45 -5.45 -44.71
CA ILE A 646 12.75 -4.80 -44.51
C ILE A 646 13.47 -5.52 -43.36
N PHE A 647 14.72 -5.96 -43.62
CA PHE A 647 15.53 -6.63 -42.63
C PHE A 647 17.02 -6.31 -42.80
N PRO A 648 17.83 -6.32 -41.73
CA PRO A 648 17.39 -6.39 -40.35
C PRO A 648 16.60 -5.14 -39.96
N ASN A 649 15.70 -5.27 -39.02
CA ASN A 649 14.94 -4.16 -38.47
C ASN A 649 14.72 -4.44 -36.97
N PRO A 650 15.39 -3.71 -36.08
CA PRO A 650 16.27 -2.55 -36.29
C PRO A 650 17.58 -2.85 -37.05
N THR A 651 18.22 -1.80 -37.58
CA THR A 651 19.47 -1.88 -38.35
C THR A 651 20.51 -0.86 -37.90
N ALA A 652 21.77 -1.24 -37.87
CA ALA A 652 22.91 -0.35 -37.60
C ALA A 652 23.53 0.26 -38.88
N GLY A 653 23.31 -0.30 -40.05
CA GLY A 653 24.04 0.18 -41.24
C GLY A 653 23.43 -0.15 -42.60
N ALA A 654 22.80 -1.31 -42.78
CA ALA A 654 22.26 -1.71 -44.06
C ALA A 654 20.94 -2.42 -43.91
N ILE A 655 20.03 -2.21 -44.84
CA ILE A 655 18.74 -2.92 -44.93
C ILE A 655 18.59 -3.67 -46.25
N PHE A 656 17.95 -4.80 -46.17
CA PHE A 656 17.64 -5.66 -47.31
C PHE A 656 16.16 -5.66 -47.59
N MET A 657 15.78 -5.87 -48.85
CA MET A 657 14.39 -5.90 -49.31
C MET A 657 14.15 -7.12 -50.19
N GLU A 658 13.00 -7.74 -50.02
CA GLU A 658 12.66 -9.01 -50.72
C GLU A 658 12.21 -8.87 -52.15
N LYS A 659 12.05 -7.64 -52.71
CA LYS A 659 11.48 -7.45 -54.07
C LYS A 659 12.32 -6.51 -54.92
N ASP A 660 12.31 -6.75 -56.25
CA ASP A 660 12.89 -5.86 -57.23
C ASP A 660 12.22 -4.51 -57.25
N TRP A 661 13.01 -3.44 -57.06
CA TRP A 661 12.54 -2.08 -57.06
C TRP A 661 13.34 -1.19 -58.05
N ARG A 662 12.70 -0.14 -58.54
CA ARG A 662 13.32 0.80 -59.49
C ARG A 662 13.90 2.04 -58.80
N SER A 663 13.20 2.51 -57.79
CA SER A 663 13.64 3.64 -56.99
C SER A 663 13.23 3.44 -55.53
N ALA A 664 13.99 4.03 -54.62
CA ALA A 664 13.68 4.03 -53.22
C ALA A 664 13.90 5.42 -52.67
N ARG A 665 13.04 5.83 -51.72
CA ARG A 665 13.25 7.05 -50.94
C ARG A 665 13.01 6.77 -49.47
N ILE A 666 13.84 7.35 -48.63
CA ILE A 666 13.73 7.30 -47.20
C ILE A 666 13.18 8.61 -46.72
N LEU A 667 12.13 8.54 -45.93
CA LEU A 667 11.49 9.69 -45.31
C LEU A 667 11.69 9.63 -43.80
N ASP A 668 11.92 10.76 -43.17
CA ASP A 668 11.90 10.85 -41.71
C ASP A 668 10.47 10.82 -41.16
N LEU A 669 10.33 10.94 -39.84
CA LEU A 669 9.04 10.98 -39.14
C LEU A 669 8.12 12.12 -39.57
N ASN A 670 8.68 13.19 -40.14
CA ASN A 670 7.94 14.36 -40.61
C ASN A 670 7.55 14.22 -42.09
N GLY A 671 7.91 13.11 -42.74
CA GLY A 671 7.71 12.87 -44.15
C GLY A 671 8.72 13.62 -45.06
N VAL A 672 9.78 14.12 -44.46
CA VAL A 672 10.86 14.79 -45.23
C VAL A 672 11.78 13.73 -45.84
N GLU A 673 12.08 13.85 -47.12
CA GLU A 673 12.97 12.96 -47.82
C GLU A 673 14.41 13.18 -47.36
N VAL A 674 15.01 12.15 -46.73
CA VAL A 674 16.40 12.16 -46.21
C VAL A 674 17.37 11.43 -47.12
N LYS A 675 16.87 10.54 -47.99
CA LYS A 675 17.67 9.85 -48.98
C LYS A 675 16.78 9.36 -50.13
N CYS A 676 17.25 9.58 -51.35
CA CYS A 676 16.61 9.08 -52.58
C CYS A 676 17.61 8.30 -53.43
N LEU A 677 17.18 7.20 -54.02
CA LEU A 677 17.95 6.38 -54.93
C LEU A 677 17.12 6.14 -56.20
N THR A 678 17.66 6.55 -57.31
CA THR A 678 17.04 6.45 -58.62
C THR A 678 17.59 5.33 -59.48
N GLU A 679 18.68 4.67 -59.01
CA GLU A 679 19.30 3.54 -59.67
C GLU A 679 19.47 2.35 -58.74
N LEU A 680 19.24 1.16 -59.26
CA LEU A 680 19.33 -0.11 -58.50
C LEU A 680 20.77 -0.43 -58.08
N PRO A 681 21.07 -0.62 -56.78
CA PRO A 681 22.25 -1.37 -56.39
C PRO A 681 22.14 -2.82 -56.79
N LEU A 682 23.19 -3.38 -57.37
CA LEU A 682 23.27 -4.78 -57.84
C LEU A 682 22.94 -5.84 -56.78
N GLU A 683 22.93 -5.48 -55.50
CA GLU A 683 22.78 -6.41 -54.39
C GLU A 683 21.46 -6.25 -53.57
N GLN A 684 20.52 -5.42 -53.99
CA GLN A 684 19.27 -5.14 -53.25
C GLN A 684 19.47 -4.70 -51.81
N VAL A 685 20.61 -4.13 -51.52
CA VAL A 685 21.06 -3.62 -50.21
C VAL A 685 21.02 -2.11 -50.22
N LEU A 686 20.37 -1.51 -49.24
CA LEU A 686 20.35 -0.10 -49.06
C LEU A 686 21.17 0.29 -47.83
N ASP A 687 22.28 0.99 -48.07
CA ASP A 687 23.12 1.53 -47.01
C ASP A 687 22.42 2.72 -46.33
N VAL A 688 22.17 2.58 -45.06
CA VAL A 688 21.55 3.57 -44.19
C VAL A 688 22.47 4.00 -43.05
N SER A 689 23.77 3.63 -43.10
CA SER A 689 24.75 3.93 -42.05
C SER A 689 24.91 5.40 -41.74
N ILE A 690 24.68 6.28 -42.73
CA ILE A 690 24.80 7.74 -42.62
C ILE A 690 23.59 8.41 -42.01
N LEU A 691 22.47 7.69 -41.83
CA LEU A 691 21.29 8.25 -41.20
C LEU A 691 21.47 8.33 -39.68
N PRO A 692 21.01 9.41 -39.05
CA PRO A 692 20.89 9.45 -37.59
C PRO A 692 20.05 8.31 -37.05
N ASP A 693 20.26 7.96 -35.78
CA ASP A 693 19.41 6.98 -35.13
C ASP A 693 17.97 7.48 -35.07
N GLY A 694 17.01 6.61 -35.40
CA GLY A 694 15.61 7.01 -35.48
C GLY A 694 14.73 6.06 -36.29
N LEU A 695 13.43 6.39 -36.32
CA LEU A 695 12.44 5.68 -37.13
C LEU A 695 12.31 6.36 -38.49
N TYR A 696 12.35 5.54 -39.54
CA TYR A 696 12.25 5.98 -40.93
C TYR A 696 11.19 5.19 -41.69
N PHE A 697 10.65 5.82 -42.74
CA PHE A 697 9.79 5.17 -43.73
C PHE A 697 10.59 4.97 -45.01
N LEU A 698 10.60 3.75 -45.50
CA LEU A 698 11.17 3.41 -46.80
C LEU A 698 10.02 3.23 -47.81
N GLU A 699 10.02 4.07 -48.81
CA GLU A 699 9.11 3.98 -49.93
C GLU A 699 9.85 3.46 -51.16
N ILE A 700 9.34 2.42 -51.78
CA ILE A 700 9.91 1.88 -53.04
C ILE A 700 8.87 1.92 -54.16
N LEU A 701 9.38 2.11 -55.37
CA LEU A 701 8.62 1.89 -56.61
C LEU A 701 9.14 0.59 -57.26
N THR A 702 8.27 -0.40 -57.38
CA THR A 702 8.66 -1.69 -57.97
C THR A 702 8.80 -1.60 -59.49
N ALA A 703 9.40 -2.61 -60.13
CA ALA A 703 9.51 -2.71 -61.58
C ALA A 703 8.12 -2.71 -62.27
N GLY A 704 7.06 -3.18 -61.58
CA GLY A 704 5.67 -3.13 -62.02
C GLY A 704 4.97 -1.79 -61.79
N ARG A 705 5.68 -0.72 -61.34
CA ARG A 705 5.16 0.60 -60.96
C ARG A 705 4.23 0.61 -59.74
N GLU A 706 4.26 -0.43 -58.93
CA GLU A 706 3.58 -0.41 -57.64
C GLU A 706 4.40 0.36 -56.61
N ARG A 707 3.76 1.21 -55.85
CA ARG A 707 4.35 1.90 -54.72
C ARG A 707 4.15 1.08 -53.46
N LYS A 708 5.24 0.77 -52.74
CA LYS A 708 5.20 0.05 -51.46
C LYS A 708 5.93 0.84 -50.40
N VAL A 709 5.43 0.79 -49.18
CA VAL A 709 5.99 1.50 -48.03
C VAL A 709 6.26 0.51 -46.93
N GLY A 710 7.44 0.62 -46.33
CA GLY A 710 7.84 -0.11 -45.13
C GLY A 710 8.45 0.85 -44.10
N LYS A 711 8.58 0.42 -42.87
CA LYS A 711 9.25 1.18 -41.82
C LYS A 711 10.44 0.41 -41.26
N PHE A 712 11.49 1.14 -40.86
CA PHE A 712 12.64 0.55 -40.17
C PHE A 712 13.19 1.51 -39.11
N VAL A 713 13.86 0.94 -38.13
CA VAL A 713 14.56 1.67 -37.07
C VAL A 713 16.05 1.62 -37.34
N LYS A 714 16.71 2.77 -37.41
CA LYS A 714 18.17 2.91 -37.45
C LYS A 714 18.65 3.09 -36.02
N MET A 715 19.65 2.33 -35.60
CA MET A 715 20.31 2.35 -34.30
C MET A 715 21.80 2.61 -34.46
#